data_b95dea63934cfb6ef6449c6f0c806ccf
#
_entry.id   b95dea63934cfb6ef6449c6f0c806ccf
#
_cell.length_a   1.000
_cell.length_b   1.000
_cell.length_c   1.000
_cell.angle_alpha   90.00
_cell.angle_beta   90.00
_cell.angle_gamma   90.00
#
_symmetry.space_group_name_H-M   'P 1'
#
loop_
_entity.id
_entity.type
_entity.pdbx_description
1 polymer ?
#
loop_
_entity_poly.entity_id
_entity_poly.type
_entity_poly.pdbx_seq_one_letter_code
_entity_poly.pdbx_strand_id
1 'polypeptide(L)'
;MTQVASEPKLSRIATWRAHSFGPASEQPYRRRTSDWIRLVIGACIFAGCIAHYDHPSAFELNLFSTVNGLPDSLESAFRLIYALGALWALGLVVLAAVAARRWRLARDLALGGLLTWVLARFIGALVVDDASVTKSLDIVTRIGDGSARFPAVRVAIIVAVISVASPYLTRPVRRLGQLLVLVMAFAALYLGTALPDAALAAVALGWSVAALVHLVFGSPGGRPTTAQVAATLGELGVQADDVRLAERQPRSGTVMLAHDADGDLQVRVLGRDEADAQLLSKSWRLLAYKDGGPVVHLSRLEDVEAQAYALLLAERAQVTVPAVLVAGSAGPGAALIASRPLTGARVCDADPATITDALLTDLWRQVGALHSARVAHGRLNANHLVLTDPPRSAVPSRSARLAIDGFEVASSAATTGRRAADVAELLLSTALIVGNDRAVATAQTGIGDAALIEALPFLQPAALSHEMRPDRKHRKERSKQVAAVRDAVATATGTTEPPLQELHRVSGTNLMMAIGTLIAVFALLSQVGSPQELWDTITSADFGWLVVAMVISLLTNFATAIALMGTVPINLPLIRTAELQLSMSFSNLAVPAIGGMAAQIRFLQKQGVDLASAVASGGLLINVGNIVAQIMLLGVAVLLSPTAIHTEPIPTQKIVTLVLLAILVLAVGVGLVMGIPKLRRMVVPPTKAAAATLWAAIRSPRRVALLLGGNAVNAIMYAAVYMACIYAFNGSINFWTLLSLNIIISTLASLVPIPGGNTAVSSVGMSGALVAVGVPTSIAVAAVLADQLVTSFLPAVPGWWATNDLLHDDYL
;
A
#
# COMPACT_ATOMS: atom_id res chain seq x y z
N MET A 1 29.20 51.35 -30.29
CA MET A 1 29.57 51.44 -28.87
C MET A 1 28.30 51.08 -28.09
N THR A 2 28.13 49.81 -27.81
CA THR A 2 27.04 49.27 -27.02
C THR A 2 27.42 49.40 -25.55
N GLN A 3 26.70 50.22 -24.78
CA GLN A 3 26.85 50.29 -23.33
C GLN A 3 26.38 48.95 -22.75
N VAL A 4 27.34 48.20 -22.22
CA VAL A 4 27.08 47.07 -21.35
C VAL A 4 26.51 47.63 -20.04
N ALA A 5 25.25 47.44 -19.80
CA ALA A 5 24.63 47.79 -18.53
C ALA A 5 25.28 46.97 -17.42
N SER A 6 25.96 47.66 -16.49
CA SER A 6 26.56 47.06 -15.31
C SER A 6 25.48 46.40 -14.45
N GLU A 7 25.51 45.07 -14.31
CA GLU A 7 24.65 44.34 -13.36
C GLU A 7 24.79 44.98 -11.96
N PRO A 8 23.66 45.25 -11.29
CA PRO A 8 23.72 45.77 -9.94
C PRO A 8 24.38 44.74 -9.02
N LYS A 9 25.51 45.10 -8.39
CA LYS A 9 26.16 44.29 -7.35
C LYS A 9 25.17 44.02 -6.23
N LEU A 10 24.51 42.86 -6.26
CA LEU A 10 23.67 42.37 -5.19
C LEU A 10 24.46 42.40 -3.88
N SER A 11 23.91 42.98 -2.81
CA SER A 11 24.55 42.94 -1.49
C SER A 11 24.80 41.48 -1.10
N ARG A 12 25.87 41.18 -0.32
CA ARG A 12 26.20 39.82 0.16
C ARG A 12 24.98 39.11 0.79
N ILE A 13 24.10 39.85 1.42
CA ILE A 13 22.87 39.35 2.03
C ILE A 13 21.85 38.94 0.95
N ALA A 14 21.71 39.68 -0.13
CA ALA A 14 20.83 39.36 -1.23
C ALA A 14 21.29 38.10 -2.02
N THR A 15 22.61 37.98 -2.23
CA THR A 15 23.23 36.77 -2.83
C THR A 15 23.03 35.54 -1.93
N TRP A 16 23.27 35.65 -0.63
CA TRP A 16 23.02 34.56 0.32
C TRP A 16 21.52 34.12 0.33
N ARG A 17 20.60 35.10 0.31
CA ARG A 17 19.17 34.82 0.23
C ARG A 17 18.79 34.02 -1.02
N ALA A 18 19.30 34.40 -2.17
CA ALA A 18 19.03 33.78 -3.44
C ALA A 18 19.56 32.32 -3.50
N HIS A 19 20.73 32.06 -2.86
CA HIS A 19 21.34 30.74 -2.84
C HIS A 19 20.68 29.78 -1.80
N SER A 20 20.22 30.31 -0.68
CA SER A 20 19.72 29.49 0.44
C SER A 20 18.20 29.25 0.39
N PHE A 21 17.44 30.24 -0.03
CA PHE A 21 16.00 30.18 0.01
C PHE A 21 15.40 30.21 -1.41
N GLY A 22 14.46 29.31 -1.66
CA GLY A 22 13.65 29.36 -2.87
C GLY A 22 12.72 30.59 -2.88
N PRO A 23 12.20 31.02 -4.05
CA PRO A 23 11.29 32.17 -4.21
C PRO A 23 9.92 31.86 -3.57
N ALA A 24 9.81 32.02 -2.26
CA ALA A 24 8.65 31.59 -1.48
C ALA A 24 7.66 32.71 -1.14
N SER A 25 7.93 33.96 -1.53
CA SER A 25 7.21 35.12 -0.98
C SER A 25 5.82 35.37 -1.60
N GLU A 26 5.54 34.85 -2.79
CA GLU A 26 4.30 35.14 -3.54
C GLU A 26 3.42 33.89 -3.74
N GLN A 27 3.80 32.75 -3.17
CA GLN A 27 3.12 31.50 -3.43
C GLN A 27 1.95 31.27 -2.47
N PRO A 28 0.81 30.76 -2.96
CA PRO A 28 -0.30 30.41 -2.08
C PRO A 28 0.10 29.25 -1.17
N TYR A 29 -0.14 29.43 0.14
CA TYR A 29 0.06 28.38 1.12
C TYR A 29 -1.03 27.32 0.97
N ARG A 30 -0.63 26.07 0.83
CA ARG A 30 -1.55 24.94 0.69
C ARG A 30 -1.27 23.87 1.72
N ARG A 31 -2.33 23.17 2.13
CA ARG A 31 -2.28 21.93 2.91
C ARG A 31 -2.06 20.79 1.94
N ARG A 32 -1.03 20.00 2.14
CA ARG A 32 -0.64 18.91 1.22
C ARG A 32 -1.21 17.58 1.67
N THR A 33 -1.68 16.78 0.74
CA THR A 33 -2.08 15.39 1.03
C THR A 33 -0.89 14.55 1.51
N SER A 34 0.32 14.85 1.01
CA SER A 34 1.55 14.20 1.46
C SER A 34 1.87 14.42 2.94
N ASP A 35 1.46 15.56 3.53
CA ASP A 35 1.70 15.83 4.94
C ASP A 35 0.76 14.99 5.83
N TRP A 36 -0.47 14.66 5.39
CA TRP A 36 -1.31 13.67 6.06
C TRP A 36 -0.67 12.29 6.09
N ILE A 37 -0.10 11.86 4.95
CA ILE A 37 0.60 10.56 4.85
C ILE A 37 1.81 10.55 5.78
N ARG A 38 2.59 11.62 5.80
CA ARG A 38 3.75 11.77 6.69
C ARG A 38 3.36 11.72 8.16
N LEU A 39 2.27 12.41 8.53
CA LEU A 39 1.76 12.41 9.89
C LEU A 39 1.35 11.00 10.33
N VAL A 40 0.59 10.29 9.50
CA VAL A 40 0.12 8.93 9.82
C VAL A 40 1.30 7.95 9.89
N ILE A 41 2.19 7.93 8.90
CA ILE A 41 3.36 7.03 8.90
C ILE A 41 4.27 7.33 10.10
N GLY A 42 4.57 8.61 10.33
CA GLY A 42 5.40 9.01 11.46
C GLY A 42 4.77 8.64 12.81
N ALA A 43 3.46 8.84 12.98
CA ALA A 43 2.75 8.44 14.19
C ALA A 43 2.76 6.91 14.39
N CYS A 44 2.57 6.13 13.33
CA CYS A 44 2.65 4.67 13.40
C CYS A 44 4.04 4.17 13.78
N ILE A 45 5.10 4.73 13.14
CA ILE A 45 6.50 4.38 13.49
C ILE A 45 6.78 4.76 14.94
N PHE A 46 6.39 5.95 15.36
CA PHE A 46 6.60 6.43 16.72
C PHE A 46 5.90 5.55 17.76
N ALA A 47 4.64 5.17 17.51
CA ALA A 47 3.90 4.25 18.38
C ALA A 47 4.56 2.86 18.42
N GLY A 48 5.06 2.36 17.30
CA GLY A 48 5.83 1.11 17.24
C GLY A 48 7.10 1.16 18.09
N CYS A 49 7.85 2.26 18.03
CA CYS A 49 9.05 2.46 18.86
C CYS A 49 8.71 2.53 20.36
N ILE A 50 7.60 3.18 20.75
CA ILE A 50 7.14 3.19 22.15
C ILE A 50 6.85 1.76 22.63
N ALA A 51 6.11 1.00 21.83
CA ALA A 51 5.73 -0.37 22.19
C ALA A 51 6.94 -1.32 22.31
N HIS A 52 8.05 -1.01 21.64
CA HIS A 52 9.25 -1.86 21.60
C HIS A 52 10.35 -1.41 22.57
N TYR A 53 10.27 -0.18 23.10
CA TYR A 53 11.34 0.47 23.86
C TYR A 53 11.79 -0.32 25.10
N ASP A 54 10.87 -0.98 25.82
CA ASP A 54 11.17 -1.76 27.03
C ASP A 54 11.89 -3.10 26.73
N HIS A 55 11.90 -3.53 25.47
CA HIS A 55 12.46 -4.80 25.04
C HIS A 55 13.34 -4.62 23.79
N PRO A 56 14.51 -3.94 23.90
CA PRO A 56 15.40 -3.72 22.77
C PRO A 56 15.87 -5.06 22.19
N SER A 57 15.82 -5.20 20.88
CA SER A 57 16.25 -6.41 20.19
C SER A 57 17.76 -6.56 20.26
N ALA A 58 18.25 -7.80 20.19
CA ALA A 58 19.69 -8.06 20.15
C ALA A 58 20.38 -7.42 18.94
N PHE A 59 19.69 -7.32 17.81
CA PHE A 59 20.19 -6.58 16.63
C PHE A 59 20.40 -5.09 16.96
N GLU A 60 19.47 -4.49 17.65
CA GLU A 60 19.54 -3.10 18.08
C GLU A 60 20.73 -2.85 19.03
N LEU A 61 20.90 -3.75 20.00
CA LEU A 61 22.01 -3.71 20.94
C LEU A 61 23.37 -3.89 20.25
N ASN A 62 23.47 -4.82 19.30
CA ASN A 62 24.68 -5.03 18.52
C ASN A 62 25.00 -3.83 17.61
N LEU A 63 24.01 -3.25 16.96
CA LEU A 63 24.16 -2.02 16.18
C LEU A 63 24.64 -0.88 17.07
N PHE A 64 24.02 -0.71 18.23
CA PHE A 64 24.40 0.31 19.20
C PHE A 64 25.84 0.10 19.70
N SER A 65 26.21 -1.10 20.14
CA SER A 65 27.55 -1.40 20.66
C SER A 65 28.63 -1.20 19.57
N THR A 66 28.35 -1.56 18.32
CA THR A 66 29.25 -1.34 17.19
C THR A 66 29.52 0.15 16.96
N VAL A 67 28.46 0.98 16.98
CA VAL A 67 28.60 2.42 16.75
C VAL A 67 29.20 3.11 17.99
N ASN A 68 28.77 2.74 19.17
CA ASN A 68 29.26 3.28 20.45
C ASN A 68 30.73 2.91 20.72
N GLY A 69 31.19 1.75 20.21
CA GLY A 69 32.58 1.27 20.30
C GLY A 69 33.57 1.91 19.33
N LEU A 70 33.16 2.86 18.51
CA LEU A 70 34.05 3.58 17.59
C LEU A 70 35.10 4.41 18.35
N PRO A 71 36.30 4.72 17.77
CA PRO A 71 37.41 5.39 18.42
C PRO A 71 37.02 6.75 19.01
N ASP A 72 37.60 7.09 20.17
CA ASP A 72 37.37 8.36 20.89
C ASP A 72 37.85 9.60 20.13
N SER A 73 38.73 9.42 19.13
CA SER A 73 39.20 10.53 18.25
C SER A 73 38.05 11.27 17.53
N LEU A 74 36.90 10.65 17.38
CA LEU A 74 35.72 11.22 16.72
C LEU A 74 34.82 12.02 17.69
N GLU A 75 35.07 11.94 18.99
CA GLU A 75 34.19 12.46 20.02
C GLU A 75 33.96 13.98 19.92
N SER A 76 35.01 14.77 19.74
CA SER A 76 34.89 16.23 19.62
C SER A 76 34.02 16.64 18.42
N ALA A 77 34.17 15.96 17.30
CA ALA A 77 33.39 16.24 16.08
C ALA A 77 31.92 15.91 16.29
N PHE A 78 31.61 14.74 16.84
CA PHE A 78 30.22 14.35 17.10
C PHE A 78 29.57 15.15 18.23
N ARG A 79 30.32 15.56 19.26
CA ARG A 79 29.82 16.51 20.27
C ARG A 79 29.39 17.83 19.65
N LEU A 80 30.24 18.41 18.75
CA LEU A 80 29.91 19.65 18.06
C LEU A 80 28.64 19.51 17.21
N ILE A 81 28.57 18.45 16.40
CA ILE A 81 27.38 18.18 15.56
C ILE A 81 26.14 18.00 16.43
N TYR A 82 26.23 17.21 17.50
CA TYR A 82 25.12 16.96 18.41
C TYR A 82 24.64 18.21 19.15
N ALA A 83 25.52 19.20 19.36
CA ALA A 83 25.16 20.50 19.92
C ALA A 83 24.21 21.30 19.03
N LEU A 84 24.20 21.07 17.70
CA LEU A 84 23.30 21.74 16.78
C LEU A 84 21.81 21.37 16.98
N GLY A 85 21.51 20.28 17.70
CA GLY A 85 20.15 19.90 18.07
C GLY A 85 19.64 20.57 19.36
N ALA A 86 20.40 21.46 19.97
CA ALA A 86 19.98 22.17 21.16
C ALA A 86 19.04 23.34 20.87
N LEU A 87 18.25 23.75 21.86
CA LEU A 87 17.28 24.87 21.73
C LEU A 87 17.93 26.20 21.32
N TRP A 88 19.17 26.44 21.70
CA TRP A 88 19.88 27.66 21.29
C TRP A 88 20.12 27.71 19.77
N ALA A 89 20.38 26.55 19.14
CA ALA A 89 20.55 26.46 17.70
C ALA A 89 19.21 26.68 16.96
N LEU A 90 18.10 26.15 17.51
CA LEU A 90 16.75 26.50 17.06
C LEU A 90 16.54 28.02 17.10
N GLY A 91 16.89 28.66 18.22
CA GLY A 91 16.83 30.12 18.37
C GLY A 91 17.60 30.87 17.28
N LEU A 92 18.83 30.43 16.95
CA LEU A 92 19.62 31.01 15.86
C LEU A 92 18.98 30.84 14.49
N VAL A 93 18.42 29.66 14.20
CA VAL A 93 17.73 29.41 12.92
C VAL A 93 16.47 30.27 12.79
N VAL A 94 15.70 30.40 13.88
CA VAL A 94 14.54 31.30 13.91
C VAL A 94 14.97 32.74 13.72
N LEU A 95 16.03 33.21 14.40
CA LEU A 95 16.57 34.55 14.24
C LEU A 95 17.05 34.82 12.81
N ALA A 96 17.72 33.84 12.18
CA ALA A 96 18.12 33.93 10.77
C ALA A 96 16.90 34.06 9.84
N ALA A 97 15.81 33.35 10.12
CA ALA A 97 14.56 33.47 9.36
C ALA A 97 13.91 34.86 9.56
N VAL A 98 13.96 35.41 10.78
CA VAL A 98 13.48 36.79 11.09
C VAL A 98 14.36 37.82 10.35
N ALA A 99 15.68 37.71 10.42
CA ALA A 99 16.63 38.58 9.72
C ALA A 99 16.42 38.53 8.20
N ALA A 100 16.04 37.36 7.68
CA ALA A 100 15.64 37.19 6.30
C ALA A 100 14.25 37.76 5.98
N ARG A 101 13.55 38.38 6.96
CA ARG A 101 12.17 38.90 6.87
C ARG A 101 11.13 37.83 6.47
N ARG A 102 11.36 36.57 6.84
CA ARG A 102 10.44 35.44 6.58
C ARG A 102 9.65 35.09 7.82
N TRP A 103 8.77 35.96 8.24
CA TRP A 103 8.02 35.85 9.50
C TRP A 103 7.21 34.55 9.62
N ARG A 104 6.60 34.10 8.53
CA ARG A 104 5.84 32.83 8.52
C ARG A 104 6.76 31.63 8.76
N LEU A 105 7.92 31.57 8.10
CA LEU A 105 8.93 30.54 8.33
C LEU A 105 9.44 30.59 9.76
N ALA A 106 9.74 31.78 10.29
CA ALA A 106 10.21 31.96 11.65
C ALA A 106 9.19 31.44 12.68
N ARG A 107 7.92 31.76 12.50
CA ARG A 107 6.81 31.24 13.32
C ARG A 107 6.73 29.72 13.25
N ASP A 108 6.71 29.14 12.04
CA ASP A 108 6.55 27.72 11.80
C ASP A 108 7.73 26.92 12.38
N LEU A 109 8.96 27.44 12.27
CA LEU A 109 10.16 26.87 12.90
C LEU A 109 10.09 26.91 14.41
N ALA A 110 9.70 28.06 14.99
CA ALA A 110 9.57 28.21 16.44
C ALA A 110 8.51 27.25 16.99
N LEU A 111 7.33 27.20 16.37
CA LEU A 111 6.24 26.32 16.79
C LEU A 111 6.62 24.85 16.61
N GLY A 112 7.19 24.48 15.45
CA GLY A 112 7.58 23.10 15.17
C GLY A 112 8.68 22.60 16.11
N GLY A 113 9.71 23.41 16.33
CA GLY A 113 10.82 23.06 17.24
C GLY A 113 10.38 23.01 18.70
N LEU A 114 9.61 24.00 19.19
CA LEU A 114 9.12 24.04 20.56
C LEU A 114 8.12 22.92 20.85
N LEU A 115 7.16 22.69 19.93
CA LEU A 115 6.19 21.61 20.08
C LEU A 115 6.88 20.24 20.11
N THR A 116 7.88 20.04 19.25
CA THR A 116 8.67 18.80 19.25
C THR A 116 9.42 18.64 20.57
N TRP A 117 10.02 19.70 21.10
CA TRP A 117 10.72 19.67 22.36
C TRP A 117 9.77 19.32 23.52
N VAL A 118 8.60 19.97 23.60
CA VAL A 118 7.59 19.71 24.64
C VAL A 118 7.09 18.27 24.56
N LEU A 119 6.69 17.80 23.35
CA LEU A 119 6.18 16.45 23.15
C LEU A 119 7.25 15.40 23.49
N ALA A 120 8.49 15.60 23.03
CA ALA A 120 9.58 14.67 23.32
C ALA A 120 9.87 14.57 24.83
N ARG A 121 9.82 15.69 25.54
CA ARG A 121 10.00 15.72 27.01
C ARG A 121 8.82 15.09 27.75
N PHE A 122 7.61 15.42 27.32
CA PHE A 122 6.38 14.90 27.93
C PHE A 122 6.27 13.38 27.75
N ILE A 123 6.46 12.90 26.52
CA ILE A 123 6.38 11.47 26.23
C ILE A 123 7.56 10.73 26.88
N GLY A 124 8.75 11.30 26.86
CA GLY A 124 9.91 10.73 27.58
C GLY A 124 9.65 10.57 29.09
N ALA A 125 8.94 11.51 29.71
CA ALA A 125 8.56 11.41 31.12
C ALA A 125 7.46 10.36 31.39
N LEU A 126 6.64 10.01 30.37
CA LEU A 126 5.59 8.99 30.50
C LEU A 126 6.10 7.57 30.21
N VAL A 127 7.08 7.43 29.31
CA VAL A 127 7.57 6.13 28.83
C VAL A 127 8.74 5.63 29.67
N VAL A 128 9.55 6.53 30.23
CA VAL A 128 10.72 6.18 31.06
C VAL A 128 10.30 6.07 32.51
N ASP A 129 9.61 5.00 32.87
CA ASP A 129 9.53 4.54 34.25
C ASP A 129 10.71 3.59 34.51
N ASP A 130 11.60 4.01 35.42
CA ASP A 130 12.79 3.30 35.87
C ASP A 130 13.88 2.91 34.86
N ALA A 131 15.00 3.50 35.10
CA ALA A 131 16.35 3.30 34.57
C ALA A 131 16.90 1.85 34.52
N SER A 132 16.08 0.83 34.39
CA SER A 132 16.48 -0.57 34.49
C SER A 132 17.13 -1.12 33.22
N VAL A 133 16.68 -0.73 32.02
CA VAL A 133 17.20 -1.29 30.74
C VAL A 133 18.58 -0.74 30.41
N THR A 134 18.84 0.54 30.68
CA THR A 134 20.13 1.18 30.36
C THR A 134 21.22 0.88 31.39
N LYS A 135 20.86 0.53 32.64
CA LYS A 135 21.81 0.17 33.68
C LYS A 135 22.43 -1.23 33.52
N SER A 136 21.78 -2.10 32.80
CA SER A 136 22.27 -3.45 32.56
C SER A 136 23.20 -3.53 31.32
N LEU A 137 23.27 -2.45 30.52
CA LEU A 137 24.12 -2.35 29.34
C LEU A 137 25.42 -1.61 29.70
N ASP A 138 26.58 -2.16 29.34
CA ASP A 138 27.89 -1.51 29.46
C ASP A 138 28.03 -0.41 28.41
N ILE A 139 27.29 0.70 28.61
CA ILE A 139 27.19 1.81 27.65
C ILE A 139 28.29 2.84 27.99
N VAL A 140 29.16 3.11 27.02
CA VAL A 140 30.08 4.24 27.10
C VAL A 140 29.31 5.52 26.79
N THR A 141 28.86 6.18 27.86
CA THR A 141 28.22 7.51 27.73
C THR A 141 29.28 8.61 27.70
N ARG A 142 29.43 9.25 26.55
CA ARG A 142 30.40 10.33 26.33
C ARG A 142 29.83 11.72 26.68
N ILE A 143 28.51 11.84 26.81
CA ILE A 143 27.81 13.08 27.21
C ILE A 143 26.61 12.74 28.06
N GLY A 144 26.45 13.39 29.21
CA GLY A 144 25.28 13.31 30.10
C GLY A 144 25.48 12.48 31.35
N ASP A 145 24.38 12.11 31.98
CA ASP A 145 24.25 11.43 33.27
C ASP A 145 24.23 9.89 33.17
N GLY A 146 24.62 9.32 32.05
CA GLY A 146 24.72 7.86 31.91
C GLY A 146 23.41 7.17 31.46
N SER A 147 22.35 7.89 31.14
CA SER A 147 21.09 7.30 30.67
C SER A 147 20.78 7.67 29.22
N ALA A 148 20.54 6.68 28.38
CA ALA A 148 19.97 6.91 27.06
C ALA A 148 18.52 7.40 27.23
N ARG A 149 18.15 8.46 26.50
CA ARG A 149 16.83 9.11 26.61
C ARG A 149 15.93 8.73 25.46
N PHE A 150 14.68 8.46 25.77
CA PHE A 150 13.63 8.23 24.78
C PHE A 150 12.62 9.38 24.77
N PRO A 151 12.24 9.88 23.58
CA PRO A 151 12.99 9.81 22.32
C PRO A 151 14.24 10.71 22.38
N ALA A 152 15.16 10.60 21.41
CA ALA A 152 16.36 11.45 21.31
C ALA A 152 15.98 12.92 21.02
N VAL A 153 15.75 13.72 22.05
CA VAL A 153 15.14 15.06 21.96
C VAL A 153 15.87 15.98 20.96
N ARG A 154 17.22 16.00 20.96
CA ARG A 154 18.00 16.86 20.05
C ARG A 154 17.84 16.43 18.58
N VAL A 155 17.79 15.12 18.31
CA VAL A 155 17.52 14.59 16.97
C VAL A 155 16.10 14.98 16.53
N ALA A 156 15.09 14.84 17.38
CA ALA A 156 13.72 15.21 17.08
C ALA A 156 13.59 16.70 16.69
N ILE A 157 14.25 17.61 17.43
CA ILE A 157 14.23 19.04 17.16
C ILE A 157 14.84 19.34 15.77
N ILE A 158 16.02 18.79 15.46
CA ILE A 158 16.67 19.09 14.18
C ILE A 158 15.87 18.52 13.00
N VAL A 159 15.26 17.34 13.16
CA VAL A 159 14.36 16.76 12.17
C VAL A 159 13.14 17.66 11.94
N ALA A 160 12.51 18.15 12.99
CA ALA A 160 11.37 19.06 12.90
C ALA A 160 11.76 20.35 12.18
N VAL A 161 12.88 20.98 12.58
CA VAL A 161 13.38 22.23 11.99
C VAL A 161 13.67 22.06 10.49
N ILE A 162 14.41 21.02 10.12
CA ILE A 162 14.76 20.76 8.71
C ILE A 162 13.51 20.41 7.89
N SER A 163 12.59 19.62 8.46
CA SER A 163 11.36 19.22 7.78
C SER A 163 10.42 20.42 7.56
N VAL A 164 10.25 21.28 8.57
CA VAL A 164 9.47 22.53 8.47
C VAL A 164 10.11 23.49 7.46
N ALA A 165 11.43 23.63 7.48
CA ALA A 165 12.14 24.50 6.55
C ALA A 165 12.21 23.96 5.11
N SER A 166 12.09 22.65 4.92
CA SER A 166 12.29 21.98 3.63
C SER A 166 11.57 22.60 2.44
N PRO A 167 10.31 23.06 2.51
CA PRO A 167 9.63 23.74 1.42
C PRO A 167 10.21 25.08 1.03
N TYR A 168 10.91 25.73 1.96
CA TYR A 168 11.47 27.06 1.77
C TYR A 168 12.93 27.05 1.28
N LEU A 169 13.60 25.89 1.37
CA LEU A 169 15.02 25.74 1.08
C LEU A 169 15.27 25.35 -0.38
N THR A 170 16.40 25.81 -0.91
CA THR A 170 16.92 25.33 -2.20
C THR A 170 17.35 23.85 -2.11
N ARG A 171 17.44 23.15 -3.25
CA ARG A 171 17.80 21.73 -3.31
C ARG A 171 19.12 21.39 -2.57
N PRO A 172 20.23 22.11 -2.77
CA PRO A 172 21.50 21.77 -2.10
C PRO A 172 21.40 21.93 -0.59
N VAL A 173 20.78 23.01 -0.09
CA VAL A 173 20.64 23.28 1.35
C VAL A 173 19.75 22.24 2.02
N ARG A 174 18.69 21.80 1.33
CA ARG A 174 17.82 20.76 1.82
C ARG A 174 18.52 19.40 1.92
N ARG A 175 19.32 19.01 0.90
CA ARG A 175 20.11 17.77 0.94
C ARG A 175 21.14 17.80 2.08
N LEU A 176 21.77 18.94 2.28
CA LEU A 176 22.66 19.15 3.42
C LEU A 176 21.91 18.97 4.75
N GLY A 177 20.72 19.53 4.88
CA GLY A 177 19.86 19.34 6.06
C GLY A 177 19.50 17.86 6.29
N GLN A 178 19.14 17.12 5.24
CA GLN A 178 18.86 15.68 5.33
C GLN A 178 20.10 14.88 5.77
N LEU A 179 21.28 15.21 5.23
CA LEU A 179 22.54 14.62 5.67
C LEU A 179 22.82 14.93 7.14
N LEU A 180 22.56 16.16 7.58
CA LEU A 180 22.73 16.56 8.98
C LEU A 180 21.83 15.73 9.91
N VAL A 181 20.61 15.44 9.54
CA VAL A 181 19.71 14.55 10.31
C VAL A 181 20.34 13.17 10.50
N LEU A 182 20.87 12.57 9.41
CA LEU A 182 21.50 11.25 9.48
C LEU A 182 22.74 11.27 10.39
N VAL A 183 23.59 12.28 10.23
CA VAL A 183 24.79 12.42 11.05
C VAL A 183 24.44 12.70 12.52
N MET A 184 23.37 13.44 12.79
CA MET A 184 22.87 13.67 14.16
C MET A 184 22.33 12.41 14.81
N ALA A 185 21.57 11.59 14.06
CA ALA A 185 21.11 10.31 14.58
C ALA A 185 22.30 9.38 14.91
N PHE A 186 23.27 9.31 14.01
CA PHE A 186 24.50 8.55 14.24
C PHE A 186 25.30 9.09 15.42
N ALA A 187 25.44 10.41 15.57
CA ALA A 187 26.09 11.05 16.69
C ALA A 187 25.40 10.73 18.04
N ALA A 188 24.07 10.62 18.06
CA ALA A 188 23.31 10.24 19.25
C ALA A 188 23.67 8.82 19.72
N LEU A 189 23.79 7.86 18.79
CA LEU A 189 24.21 6.49 19.06
C LEU A 189 25.67 6.44 19.53
N TYR A 190 26.56 7.10 18.80
CA TYR A 190 28.00 7.14 19.14
C TYR A 190 28.26 7.72 20.53
N LEU A 191 27.55 8.80 20.88
CA LEU A 191 27.72 9.47 22.19
C LEU A 191 27.02 8.74 23.33
N GLY A 192 26.31 7.66 23.07
CA GLY A 192 25.57 6.89 24.08
C GLY A 192 24.32 7.60 24.62
N THR A 193 23.82 8.61 23.93
CA THR A 193 22.68 9.41 24.40
C THR A 193 21.31 8.87 23.97
N ALA A 194 21.25 7.92 23.02
CA ALA A 194 20.03 7.29 22.53
C ALA A 194 20.34 5.91 21.97
N LEU A 195 19.42 4.96 22.15
CA LEU A 195 19.37 3.69 21.42
C LEU A 195 18.84 3.90 19.98
N PRO A 196 19.05 2.96 19.07
CA PRO A 196 18.54 3.04 17.69
C PRO A 196 17.05 3.33 17.60
N ASP A 197 16.21 2.66 18.38
CA ASP A 197 14.77 2.89 18.46
C ASP A 197 14.43 4.29 18.94
N ALA A 198 15.15 4.81 19.92
CA ALA A 198 14.97 6.18 20.40
C ALA A 198 15.37 7.23 19.37
N ALA A 199 16.38 6.94 18.53
CA ALA A 199 16.76 7.79 17.42
C ALA A 199 15.71 7.74 16.29
N LEU A 200 15.19 6.55 15.96
CA LEU A 200 14.11 6.36 15.00
C LEU A 200 12.81 7.04 15.45
N ALA A 201 12.44 6.88 16.72
CA ALA A 201 11.30 7.57 17.33
C ALA A 201 11.46 9.10 17.23
N ALA A 202 12.67 9.62 17.46
CA ALA A 202 12.95 11.05 17.35
C ALA A 202 12.75 11.56 15.92
N VAL A 203 13.20 10.81 14.91
CA VAL A 203 12.96 11.12 13.48
C VAL A 203 11.48 11.12 13.18
N ALA A 204 10.76 10.09 13.60
CA ALA A 204 9.32 9.94 13.39
C ALA A 204 8.52 11.08 14.04
N LEU A 205 8.86 11.45 15.28
CA LEU A 205 8.22 12.55 16.02
C LEU A 205 8.46 13.90 15.32
N GLY A 206 9.72 14.22 15.00
CA GLY A 206 10.06 15.48 14.34
C GLY A 206 9.39 15.62 12.98
N TRP A 207 9.31 14.53 12.24
CA TRP A 207 8.65 14.47 10.93
C TRP A 207 7.14 14.64 11.03
N SER A 208 6.50 14.00 12.04
CA SER A 208 5.08 14.13 12.32
C SER A 208 4.69 15.54 12.75
N VAL A 209 5.49 16.16 13.64
CA VAL A 209 5.24 17.53 14.08
C VAL A 209 5.40 18.52 12.94
N ALA A 210 6.42 18.36 12.09
CA ALA A 210 6.56 19.20 10.89
C ALA A 210 5.36 19.06 9.94
N ALA A 211 4.89 17.84 9.72
CA ALA A 211 3.69 17.59 8.92
C ALA A 211 2.45 18.25 9.53
N LEU A 212 2.29 18.16 10.86
CA LEU A 212 1.21 18.83 11.59
C LEU A 212 1.26 20.36 11.42
N VAL A 213 2.42 20.98 11.57
CA VAL A 213 2.62 22.42 11.35
C VAL A 213 2.21 22.83 9.92
N HIS A 214 2.62 22.04 8.92
CA HIS A 214 2.24 22.28 7.53
C HIS A 214 0.74 22.08 7.27
N LEU A 215 0.09 21.13 7.96
CA LEU A 215 -1.37 20.92 7.86
C LEU A 215 -2.16 22.05 8.49
N VAL A 216 -1.65 22.63 9.60
CA VAL A 216 -2.32 23.73 10.30
C VAL A 216 -2.13 25.04 9.54
N PHE A 217 -0.88 25.42 9.22
CA PHE A 217 -0.54 26.74 8.67
C PHE A 217 -0.35 26.76 7.16
N GLY A 218 -0.32 25.59 6.52
CA GLY A 218 0.04 25.44 5.12
C GLY A 218 1.54 25.57 4.88
N SER A 219 1.98 25.21 3.69
CA SER A 219 3.37 25.37 3.25
C SER A 219 3.41 25.90 1.82
N PRO A 220 4.48 26.66 1.43
CA PRO A 220 4.59 27.16 0.07
C PRO A 220 4.72 26.03 -0.94
N GLY A 221 4.00 26.14 -2.07
CA GLY A 221 3.82 25.05 -3.04
C GLY A 221 5.00 24.81 -3.98
N GLY A 222 6.14 25.47 -3.83
CA GLY A 222 7.32 25.26 -4.71
C GLY A 222 7.03 25.59 -6.19
N ARG A 223 6.09 26.50 -6.47
CA ARG A 223 5.67 26.92 -7.80
C ARG A 223 6.46 28.12 -8.27
N PRO A 224 6.81 28.23 -9.56
CA PRO A 224 7.36 29.47 -10.09
C PRO A 224 6.32 30.60 -10.02
N THR A 225 6.81 31.81 -9.85
CA THR A 225 5.97 33.02 -9.90
C THR A 225 5.57 33.32 -11.35
N THR A 226 4.52 34.16 -11.54
CA THR A 226 4.08 34.61 -12.87
C THR A 226 5.22 35.30 -13.62
N ALA A 227 6.02 36.12 -12.93
CA ALA A 227 7.20 36.75 -13.51
C ALA A 227 8.27 35.75 -13.96
N GLN A 228 8.50 34.68 -13.18
CA GLN A 228 9.43 33.62 -13.57
C GLN A 228 8.92 32.83 -14.77
N VAL A 229 7.60 32.56 -14.83
CA VAL A 229 7.02 31.88 -15.99
C VAL A 229 7.10 32.76 -17.22
N ALA A 230 6.81 34.06 -17.13
CA ALA A 230 6.96 35.01 -18.23
C ALA A 230 8.40 35.08 -18.74
N ALA A 231 9.39 35.17 -17.84
CA ALA A 231 10.80 35.16 -18.20
C ALA A 231 11.20 33.85 -18.90
N THR A 232 10.74 32.69 -18.36
CA THR A 232 11.02 31.38 -18.98
C THR A 232 10.38 31.25 -20.35
N LEU A 233 9.15 31.70 -20.54
CA LEU A 233 8.50 31.72 -21.86
C LEU A 233 9.31 32.55 -22.85
N GLY A 234 9.80 33.73 -22.42
CA GLY A 234 10.69 34.57 -23.24
C GLY A 234 12.02 33.88 -23.60
N GLU A 235 12.65 33.19 -22.66
CA GLU A 235 13.86 32.36 -22.91
C GLU A 235 13.58 31.23 -23.93
N LEU A 236 12.38 30.67 -23.91
CA LEU A 236 11.92 29.63 -24.82
C LEU A 236 11.38 30.17 -26.15
N GLY A 237 11.46 31.47 -26.37
CA GLY A 237 11.08 32.12 -27.64
C GLY A 237 9.60 32.51 -27.73
N VAL A 238 8.83 32.43 -26.65
CA VAL A 238 7.41 32.85 -26.59
C VAL A 238 7.32 34.14 -25.81
N GLN A 239 7.02 35.23 -26.49
CA GLN A 239 6.79 36.54 -25.85
C GLN A 239 5.38 36.56 -25.30
N ALA A 240 5.25 36.36 -24.01
CA ALA A 240 3.94 36.25 -23.34
C ALA A 240 3.71 37.48 -22.45
N ASP A 241 2.58 38.16 -22.67
CA ASP A 241 2.11 39.27 -21.87
C ASP A 241 1.00 38.80 -20.92
N ASP A 242 0.74 39.57 -19.85
CA ASP A 242 -0.33 39.37 -18.86
C ASP A 242 -0.40 37.93 -18.30
N VAL A 243 0.76 37.39 -17.91
CA VAL A 243 0.79 36.06 -17.27
C VAL A 243 0.08 36.09 -15.92
N ARG A 244 -1.06 35.42 -15.82
CA ARG A 244 -1.91 35.40 -14.63
C ARG A 244 -2.38 33.98 -14.29
N LEU A 245 -2.74 33.75 -13.03
CA LEU A 245 -3.30 32.48 -12.61
C LEU A 245 -4.74 32.32 -13.16
N ALA A 246 -5.07 31.14 -13.69
CA ALA A 246 -6.42 30.82 -14.07
C ALA A 246 -7.32 30.76 -12.80
N GLU A 247 -8.56 31.20 -12.90
CA GLU A 247 -9.52 31.22 -11.78
C GLU A 247 -9.78 29.80 -11.24
N ARG A 248 -9.94 28.84 -12.13
CA ARG A 248 -10.11 27.43 -11.78
C ARG A 248 -8.79 26.69 -11.95
N GLN A 249 -8.30 26.15 -10.84
CA GLN A 249 -7.04 25.40 -10.81
C GLN A 249 -7.31 23.89 -10.76
N PRO A 250 -6.81 23.11 -11.72
CA PRO A 250 -6.90 21.66 -11.67
C PRO A 250 -6.02 21.08 -10.54
N ARG A 251 -6.36 19.91 -10.06
CA ARG A 251 -5.54 19.19 -9.06
C ARG A 251 -4.21 18.69 -9.61
N SER A 252 -4.08 18.58 -10.92
CA SER A 252 -2.95 17.97 -11.64
C SER A 252 -1.80 18.93 -11.98
N GLY A 253 -1.92 20.21 -11.66
CA GLY A 253 -0.91 21.23 -11.95
C GLY A 253 -1.43 22.64 -11.72
N THR A 254 -0.56 23.63 -11.94
CA THR A 254 -0.97 25.04 -11.96
C THR A 254 -1.20 25.47 -13.39
N VAL A 255 -2.36 26.06 -13.67
CA VAL A 255 -2.69 26.64 -14.97
C VAL A 255 -2.59 28.17 -14.86
N MET A 256 -1.82 28.76 -15.77
CA MET A 256 -1.73 30.18 -15.97
C MET A 256 -2.24 30.53 -17.35
N LEU A 257 -2.83 31.67 -17.49
CA LEU A 257 -3.28 32.26 -18.74
C LEU A 257 -2.34 33.39 -19.10
N ALA A 258 -2.05 33.54 -20.37
CA ALA A 258 -1.23 34.60 -20.92
C ALA A 258 -1.72 34.95 -22.33
N HIS A 259 -1.21 36.01 -22.92
CA HIS A 259 -1.42 36.38 -24.31
C HIS A 259 -0.09 36.56 -25.02
N ASP A 260 -0.06 36.25 -26.31
CA ASP A 260 1.01 36.67 -27.19
C ASP A 260 0.44 37.37 -28.44
N ALA A 261 1.28 37.70 -29.42
CA ALA A 261 0.83 38.36 -30.64
C ALA A 261 -0.21 37.58 -31.45
N ASP A 262 -0.25 36.25 -31.29
CA ASP A 262 -1.13 35.36 -32.04
C ASP A 262 -2.40 34.95 -31.26
N GLY A 263 -2.55 35.39 -29.99
CA GLY A 263 -3.74 35.16 -29.17
C GLY A 263 -3.50 34.59 -27.77
N ASP A 264 -4.53 33.91 -27.25
CA ASP A 264 -4.52 33.36 -25.90
C ASP A 264 -3.57 32.17 -25.74
N LEU A 265 -2.91 32.12 -24.60
CA LEU A 265 -2.02 31.05 -24.18
C LEU A 265 -2.52 30.42 -22.88
N GLN A 266 -2.46 29.12 -22.83
CA GLN A 266 -2.58 28.35 -21.60
C GLN A 266 -1.23 27.75 -21.24
N VAL A 267 -0.68 28.16 -20.08
CA VAL A 267 0.58 27.67 -19.58
C VAL A 267 0.31 26.77 -18.38
N ARG A 268 0.60 25.50 -18.51
CA ARG A 268 0.52 24.56 -17.42
C ARG A 268 1.90 24.37 -16.80
N VAL A 269 1.97 24.59 -15.49
CA VAL A 269 3.19 24.48 -14.71
C VAL A 269 3.10 23.31 -13.75
N LEU A 270 4.08 22.44 -13.83
CA LEU A 270 4.27 21.32 -12.90
C LEU A 270 5.29 21.74 -11.83
N GLY A 271 4.77 22.08 -10.67
CA GLY A 271 5.58 22.35 -9.48
C GLY A 271 6.04 21.07 -8.79
N ARG A 272 6.85 21.23 -7.75
CA ARG A 272 7.42 20.13 -6.99
C ARG A 272 6.36 19.28 -6.26
N ASP A 273 5.36 19.92 -5.70
CA ASP A 273 4.38 19.25 -4.83
C ASP A 273 3.35 18.46 -5.62
N GLU A 274 3.00 18.94 -6.81
CA GLU A 274 2.09 18.26 -7.70
C GLU A 274 2.74 16.97 -8.26
N ALA A 275 4.02 17.02 -8.59
CA ALA A 275 4.76 15.85 -9.05
C ALA A 275 4.92 14.79 -7.94
N ASP A 276 5.24 15.21 -6.72
CA ASP A 276 5.39 14.29 -5.58
C ASP A 276 4.05 13.59 -5.25
N ALA A 277 2.92 14.31 -5.31
CA ALA A 277 1.59 13.73 -5.14
C ALA A 277 1.22 12.77 -6.27
N GLN A 278 1.59 13.09 -7.50
CA GLN A 278 1.37 12.22 -8.66
C GLN A 278 2.26 10.98 -8.61
N LEU A 279 3.52 11.09 -8.16
CA LEU A 279 4.43 9.94 -8.01
C LEU A 279 3.85 8.87 -7.09
N LEU A 280 3.31 9.25 -5.93
CA LEU A 280 2.67 8.31 -5.01
C LEU A 280 1.48 7.60 -5.65
N SER A 281 0.62 8.34 -6.35
CA SER A 281 -0.55 7.77 -7.03
C SER A 281 -0.17 6.91 -8.24
N LYS A 282 0.86 7.30 -8.99
CA LYS A 282 1.41 6.55 -10.13
C LYS A 282 2.09 5.27 -9.64
N SER A 283 2.91 5.35 -8.59
CA SER A 283 3.59 4.19 -7.99
C SER A 283 2.58 3.18 -7.42
N TRP A 284 1.55 3.66 -6.73
CA TRP A 284 0.47 2.80 -6.26
C TRP A 284 -0.26 2.09 -7.41
N ARG A 285 -0.55 2.81 -8.51
CA ARG A 285 -1.18 2.21 -9.68
C ARG A 285 -0.29 1.17 -10.35
N LEU A 286 1.01 1.42 -10.49
CA LEU A 286 1.96 0.45 -11.02
C LEU A 286 2.02 -0.84 -10.21
N LEU A 287 1.96 -0.73 -8.88
CA LEU A 287 1.96 -1.88 -7.98
C LEU A 287 0.61 -2.60 -7.96
N ALA A 288 -0.49 -1.84 -7.97
CA ALA A 288 -1.82 -2.40 -7.75
C ALA A 288 -2.52 -2.90 -9.02
N TYR A 289 -2.17 -2.40 -10.22
CA TYR A 289 -2.87 -2.70 -11.46
C TYR A 289 -2.01 -3.47 -12.47
N LYS A 290 -2.61 -4.42 -13.20
CA LYS A 290 -1.93 -5.25 -14.24
C LYS A 290 -1.50 -4.42 -15.45
N ASP A 291 -2.37 -3.55 -15.96
CA ASP A 291 -2.05 -2.55 -16.97
C ASP A 291 -1.75 -1.23 -16.27
N GLY A 292 -0.45 -1.00 -16.07
CA GLY A 292 0.02 0.17 -15.35
C GLY A 292 -0.53 1.45 -15.96
N GLY A 293 -0.95 2.36 -15.10
CA GLY A 293 -1.28 3.73 -15.45
C GLY A 293 -0.16 4.44 -16.23
N PRO A 294 -0.19 5.75 -16.37
CA PRO A 294 0.80 6.50 -17.15
C PRO A 294 2.22 6.14 -16.69
N VAL A 295 3.15 6.15 -17.66
CA VAL A 295 4.58 5.90 -17.40
C VAL A 295 5.04 6.77 -16.24
N VAL A 296 5.76 6.20 -15.28
CA VAL A 296 6.35 6.97 -14.19
C VAL A 296 7.59 7.67 -14.71
N HIS A 297 7.49 8.96 -14.96
CA HIS A 297 8.64 9.79 -15.25
C HIS A 297 9.29 10.23 -13.94
N LEU A 298 10.61 10.17 -13.89
CA LEU A 298 11.39 10.55 -12.71
C LEU A 298 11.60 12.06 -12.62
N SER A 299 11.51 12.77 -13.74
CA SER A 299 11.65 14.22 -13.80
C SER A 299 10.36 14.88 -14.28
N ARG A 300 10.15 16.13 -13.86
CA ARG A 300 8.98 16.93 -14.27
C ARG A 300 9.08 17.39 -15.70
N LEU A 301 10.33 17.58 -16.18
CA LEU A 301 10.59 17.89 -17.56
C LEU A 301 10.13 16.74 -18.44
N GLU A 302 10.49 15.51 -18.12
CA GLU A 302 10.00 14.31 -18.85
C GLU A 302 8.46 14.21 -18.87
N ASP A 303 7.78 14.58 -17.76
CA ASP A 303 6.31 14.58 -17.72
C ASP A 303 5.70 15.58 -18.72
N VAL A 304 6.23 16.82 -18.81
CA VAL A 304 5.71 17.83 -19.75
C VAL A 304 6.14 17.53 -21.19
N GLU A 305 7.33 16.99 -21.40
CA GLU A 305 7.81 16.56 -22.72
C GLU A 305 6.98 15.37 -23.25
N ALA A 306 6.67 14.40 -22.39
CA ALA A 306 5.81 13.28 -22.77
C ALA A 306 4.38 13.74 -23.12
N GLN A 307 3.84 14.71 -22.38
CA GLN A 307 2.55 15.33 -22.69
C GLN A 307 2.61 16.07 -24.03
N ALA A 308 3.65 16.88 -24.24
CA ALA A 308 3.85 17.61 -25.51
C ALA A 308 3.98 16.63 -26.67
N TYR A 309 4.76 15.57 -26.50
CA TYR A 309 4.92 14.52 -27.52
C TYR A 309 3.61 13.82 -27.87
N ALA A 310 2.78 13.50 -26.85
CA ALA A 310 1.47 12.89 -27.09
C ALA A 310 0.53 13.83 -27.88
N LEU A 311 0.54 15.14 -27.55
CA LEU A 311 -0.25 16.14 -28.26
C LEU A 311 0.22 16.31 -29.71
N LEU A 312 1.53 16.36 -29.95
CA LEU A 312 2.10 16.46 -31.32
C LEU A 312 1.76 15.21 -32.16
N LEU A 313 1.78 14.02 -31.55
CA LEU A 313 1.34 12.79 -32.25
C LEU A 313 -0.16 12.84 -32.58
N ALA A 314 -0.99 13.33 -31.67
CA ALA A 314 -2.42 13.50 -31.90
C ALA A 314 -2.70 14.53 -33.01
N GLU A 315 -2.02 15.67 -33.00
CA GLU A 315 -2.10 16.69 -34.04
C GLU A 315 -1.68 16.13 -35.41
N ARG A 316 -0.57 15.38 -35.48
CA ARG A 316 -0.12 14.68 -36.70
C ARG A 316 -1.15 13.67 -37.18
N ALA A 317 -1.86 13.01 -36.28
CA ALA A 317 -2.97 12.10 -36.60
C ALA A 317 -4.27 12.85 -36.95
N GLN A 318 -4.23 14.17 -37.13
CA GLN A 318 -5.38 15.02 -37.48
C GLN A 318 -6.49 15.01 -36.42
N VAL A 319 -6.16 14.73 -35.16
CA VAL A 319 -7.06 14.87 -34.02
C VAL A 319 -7.10 16.34 -33.61
N THR A 320 -8.27 16.86 -33.30
CA THR A 320 -8.45 18.25 -32.84
C THR A 320 -8.05 18.33 -31.37
N VAL A 321 -6.87 18.88 -31.10
CA VAL A 321 -6.24 19.00 -29.76
C VAL A 321 -5.67 20.40 -29.57
N PRO A 322 -5.34 20.82 -28.33
CA PRO A 322 -4.58 22.05 -28.10
C PRO A 322 -3.23 22.02 -28.81
N ALA A 323 -2.92 23.07 -29.59
CA ALA A 323 -1.65 23.17 -30.29
C ALA A 323 -0.52 23.52 -29.29
N VAL A 324 0.52 22.67 -29.23
CA VAL A 324 1.68 22.86 -28.37
C VAL A 324 2.58 23.91 -28.99
N LEU A 325 2.97 24.93 -28.19
CA LEU A 325 3.95 25.94 -28.58
C LEU A 325 5.33 25.60 -28.06
N VAL A 326 5.41 25.33 -26.76
CA VAL A 326 6.68 25.03 -26.10
C VAL A 326 6.47 24.15 -24.85
N ALA A 327 7.44 23.31 -24.57
CA ALA A 327 7.58 22.55 -23.33
C ALA A 327 9.02 22.64 -22.85
N GLY A 328 9.22 22.91 -21.55
CA GLY A 328 10.56 23.09 -21.03
C GLY A 328 10.63 23.26 -19.53
N SER A 329 11.85 23.51 -19.03
CA SER A 329 12.11 23.73 -17.61
C SER A 329 11.68 25.15 -17.21
N ALA A 330 10.92 25.28 -16.13
CA ALA A 330 10.43 26.56 -15.57
C ALA A 330 11.21 26.94 -14.30
N GLY A 331 12.53 27.03 -14.41
CA GLY A 331 13.43 27.29 -13.29
C GLY A 331 13.73 26.06 -12.43
N PRO A 332 14.38 26.19 -11.27
CA PRO A 332 14.91 25.08 -10.50
C PRO A 332 13.78 24.19 -9.95
N GLY A 333 13.49 23.12 -10.68
CA GLY A 333 12.60 22.06 -10.25
C GLY A 333 11.12 22.24 -10.56
N ALA A 334 10.80 23.06 -11.51
CA ALA A 334 9.50 23.11 -12.17
C ALA A 334 9.68 22.91 -13.67
N ALA A 335 8.62 22.49 -14.34
CA ALA A 335 8.54 22.39 -15.78
C ALA A 335 7.22 23.00 -16.25
N LEU A 336 7.17 23.51 -17.47
CA LEU A 336 5.97 24.08 -18.07
C LEU A 336 5.74 23.53 -19.47
N ILE A 337 4.47 23.55 -19.86
CA ILE A 337 4.03 23.38 -21.24
C ILE A 337 3.09 24.55 -21.55
N ALA A 338 3.33 25.22 -22.67
CA ALA A 338 2.46 26.26 -23.19
C ALA A 338 1.78 25.75 -24.46
N SER A 339 0.47 25.96 -24.55
CA SER A 339 -0.35 25.57 -25.68
C SER A 339 -1.42 26.62 -25.97
N ARG A 340 -1.94 26.60 -27.20
CA ARG A 340 -3.15 27.35 -27.56
C ARG A 340 -4.36 26.66 -26.94
N PRO A 341 -5.15 27.33 -26.10
CA PRO A 341 -6.35 26.74 -25.54
C PRO A 341 -7.40 26.48 -26.62
N LEU A 342 -8.19 25.45 -26.45
CA LEU A 342 -9.38 25.21 -27.26
C LEU A 342 -10.46 26.21 -26.86
N THR A 343 -11.07 26.86 -27.86
CA THR A 343 -12.20 27.79 -27.67
C THR A 343 -13.51 27.02 -27.81
N GLY A 344 -14.39 27.16 -26.81
CA GLY A 344 -15.70 26.49 -26.84
C GLY A 344 -16.17 26.05 -25.45
N ALA A 345 -17.30 25.36 -25.41
CA ALA A 345 -17.89 24.81 -24.18
C ALA A 345 -17.43 23.38 -23.94
N ARG A 346 -17.20 23.01 -22.69
CA ARG A 346 -16.97 21.60 -22.34
C ARG A 346 -18.24 20.77 -22.55
N VAL A 347 -18.12 19.57 -23.04
CA VAL A 347 -19.25 18.67 -23.33
C VAL A 347 -20.03 18.32 -22.05
N CYS A 348 -19.38 18.23 -20.91
CA CYS A 348 -20.07 18.03 -19.62
C CYS A 348 -20.98 19.19 -19.20
N ASP A 349 -20.73 20.40 -19.72
CA ASP A 349 -21.47 21.63 -19.40
C ASP A 349 -22.38 22.05 -20.56
N ALA A 350 -22.31 21.37 -21.72
CA ALA A 350 -23.09 21.68 -22.93
C ALA A 350 -24.50 21.08 -22.84
N ASP A 351 -25.46 21.71 -23.55
CA ASP A 351 -26.80 21.15 -23.72
C ASP A 351 -26.70 19.85 -24.55
N PRO A 352 -27.19 18.70 -24.04
CA PRO A 352 -27.20 17.44 -24.78
C PRO A 352 -27.83 17.51 -26.19
N ALA A 353 -28.77 18.45 -26.42
CA ALA A 353 -29.39 18.67 -27.71
C ALA A 353 -28.40 19.22 -28.76
N THR A 354 -27.35 19.90 -28.35
CA THR A 354 -26.31 20.43 -29.26
C THR A 354 -25.36 19.36 -29.77
N ILE A 355 -25.33 18.20 -29.09
CA ILE A 355 -24.44 17.10 -29.44
C ILE A 355 -25.12 16.19 -30.48
N THR A 356 -24.82 16.43 -31.76
CA THR A 356 -25.38 15.67 -32.86
C THR A 356 -24.65 14.34 -33.11
N ASP A 357 -25.31 13.39 -33.78
CA ASP A 357 -24.71 12.11 -34.14
C ASP A 357 -23.51 12.27 -35.08
N ALA A 358 -23.52 13.29 -35.91
CA ALA A 358 -22.39 13.61 -36.80
C ALA A 358 -21.15 14.03 -35.99
N LEU A 359 -21.34 14.84 -34.94
CA LEU A 359 -20.26 15.27 -34.02
C LEU A 359 -19.70 14.07 -33.24
N LEU A 360 -20.55 13.20 -32.72
CA LEU A 360 -20.11 11.97 -32.01
C LEU A 360 -19.38 11.02 -32.96
N THR A 361 -19.89 10.81 -34.16
CA THR A 361 -19.23 9.95 -35.16
C THR A 361 -17.86 10.52 -35.57
N ASP A 362 -17.74 11.87 -35.74
CA ASP A 362 -16.45 12.49 -36.01
C ASP A 362 -15.49 12.34 -34.82
N LEU A 363 -15.98 12.50 -33.57
CA LEU A 363 -15.18 12.23 -32.37
C LEU A 363 -14.65 10.79 -32.36
N TRP A 364 -15.49 9.79 -32.64
CA TRP A 364 -15.06 8.41 -32.69
C TRP A 364 -14.02 8.12 -33.77
N ARG A 365 -14.10 8.79 -34.92
CA ARG A 365 -13.05 8.72 -35.96
C ARG A 365 -11.75 9.34 -35.47
N GLN A 366 -11.81 10.47 -34.78
CA GLN A 366 -10.63 11.09 -34.15
C GLN A 366 -9.99 10.16 -33.11
N VAL A 367 -10.78 9.47 -32.29
CA VAL A 367 -10.30 8.46 -31.34
C VAL A 367 -9.65 7.28 -32.05
N GLY A 368 -10.24 6.81 -33.14
CA GLY A 368 -9.64 5.79 -34.02
C GLY A 368 -8.28 6.22 -34.59
N ALA A 369 -8.18 7.47 -35.04
CA ALA A 369 -6.92 8.05 -35.51
C ALA A 369 -5.86 8.18 -34.41
N LEU A 370 -6.27 8.63 -33.21
CA LEU A 370 -5.41 8.70 -32.00
C LEU A 370 -4.85 7.32 -31.65
N HIS A 371 -5.71 6.30 -31.60
CA HIS A 371 -5.33 4.93 -31.29
C HIS A 371 -4.47 4.28 -32.36
N SER A 372 -4.67 4.65 -33.66
CA SER A 372 -3.81 4.22 -34.76
C SER A 372 -2.40 4.80 -34.66
N ALA A 373 -2.26 6.01 -34.10
CA ALA A 373 -0.98 6.61 -33.74
C ALA A 373 -0.39 6.02 -32.42
N ARG A 374 -1.00 4.96 -31.85
CA ARG A 374 -0.63 4.31 -30.59
C ARG A 374 -0.62 5.22 -29.37
N VAL A 375 -1.41 6.27 -29.39
CA VAL A 375 -1.62 7.16 -28.25
C VAL A 375 -2.91 6.76 -27.54
N ALA A 376 -2.85 6.55 -26.23
CA ALA A 376 -4.02 6.46 -25.37
C ALA A 376 -4.09 7.72 -24.50
N HIS A 377 -5.30 8.25 -24.35
CA HIS A 377 -5.56 9.45 -23.57
C HIS A 377 -5.49 9.18 -22.05
N GLY A 378 -6.01 8.03 -21.60
CA GLY A 378 -5.99 7.57 -20.21
C GLY A 378 -7.09 8.15 -19.32
N ARG A 379 -7.86 9.14 -19.79
CA ARG A 379 -9.04 9.78 -19.13
C ARG A 379 -10.00 10.36 -20.17
N LEU A 380 -10.39 9.54 -21.13
CA LEU A 380 -11.21 10.02 -22.24
C LEU A 380 -12.69 10.03 -21.85
N ASN A 381 -13.16 11.17 -21.33
CA ASN A 381 -14.54 11.38 -20.90
C ASN A 381 -15.01 12.81 -21.19
N ALA A 382 -16.30 13.10 -20.97
CA ALA A 382 -16.93 14.37 -21.32
C ALA A 382 -16.26 15.61 -20.68
N ASN A 383 -15.55 15.47 -19.57
CA ASN A 383 -14.82 16.59 -18.96
C ASN A 383 -13.61 17.03 -19.79
N HIS A 384 -13.11 16.14 -20.64
CA HIS A 384 -11.96 16.35 -21.50
C HIS A 384 -12.34 16.54 -22.97
N LEU A 385 -13.62 16.75 -23.25
CA LEU A 385 -14.13 17.07 -24.59
C LEU A 385 -14.62 18.53 -24.64
N VAL A 386 -14.24 19.24 -25.68
CA VAL A 386 -14.61 20.62 -25.91
C VAL A 386 -15.38 20.70 -27.25
N LEU A 387 -16.60 21.22 -27.19
CA LEU A 387 -17.37 21.59 -28.40
C LEU A 387 -16.80 22.94 -28.88
N THR A 388 -15.99 22.90 -29.94
CA THR A 388 -15.32 24.09 -30.45
C THR A 388 -16.28 24.98 -31.20
N ASP A 389 -16.14 26.30 -30.98
CA ASP A 389 -16.83 27.28 -31.79
C ASP A 389 -16.34 27.24 -33.25
N PRO A 390 -17.23 27.45 -34.24
CA PRO A 390 -16.78 27.60 -35.59
C PRO A 390 -15.83 28.79 -35.70
N PRO A 391 -14.70 28.67 -36.42
CA PRO A 391 -13.75 29.77 -36.51
C PRO A 391 -14.42 31.00 -37.12
N ARG A 392 -14.16 32.17 -36.51
CA ARG A 392 -14.70 33.49 -36.96
C ARG A 392 -14.13 33.93 -38.33
N SER A 393 -13.35 33.12 -39.02
CA SER A 393 -12.78 33.43 -40.33
C SER A 393 -13.81 33.27 -41.43
N ALA A 394 -13.75 34.18 -42.41
CA ALA A 394 -14.71 34.38 -43.50
C ALA A 394 -14.84 33.17 -44.51
N VAL A 395 -14.29 32.00 -44.22
CA VAL A 395 -14.43 30.79 -45.02
C VAL A 395 -15.51 29.90 -44.36
N PRO A 396 -16.67 29.68 -45.02
CA PRO A 396 -17.83 29.00 -44.41
C PRO A 396 -17.68 27.48 -44.17
N SER A 397 -16.49 26.89 -44.24
CA SER A 397 -16.32 25.46 -44.37
C SER A 397 -15.87 24.72 -43.10
N ARG A 398 -15.75 25.39 -41.93
CA ARG A 398 -15.46 24.68 -40.67
C ARG A 398 -16.68 24.77 -39.73
N SER A 399 -17.42 23.67 -39.67
CA SER A 399 -18.46 23.39 -38.69
C SER A 399 -17.83 23.15 -37.28
N ALA A 400 -18.63 23.41 -36.24
CA ALA A 400 -18.24 23.02 -34.88
C ALA A 400 -17.75 21.54 -34.82
N ARG A 401 -16.73 21.27 -34.05
CA ARG A 401 -16.17 19.91 -33.85
C ARG A 401 -16.01 19.60 -32.38
N LEU A 402 -15.98 18.33 -32.06
CA LEU A 402 -15.55 17.89 -30.73
C LEU A 402 -14.03 17.74 -30.72
N ALA A 403 -13.38 18.49 -29.87
CA ALA A 403 -11.93 18.44 -29.65
C ALA A 403 -11.60 17.71 -28.35
N ILE A 404 -10.43 17.12 -28.29
CA ILE A 404 -9.95 16.34 -27.12
C ILE A 404 -8.89 17.17 -26.39
N ASP A 405 -9.12 17.40 -25.09
CA ASP A 405 -8.23 18.14 -24.16
C ASP A 405 -7.74 17.20 -23.06
N GLY A 406 -6.77 17.61 -22.24
CA GLY A 406 -6.42 16.92 -20.99
C GLY A 406 -5.43 15.77 -21.12
N PHE A 407 -4.40 15.88 -21.95
CA PHE A 407 -3.37 14.87 -22.23
C PHE A 407 -2.34 14.65 -21.10
N GLU A 408 -2.64 15.03 -19.86
CA GLU A 408 -1.67 14.93 -18.75
C GLU A 408 -1.29 13.50 -18.35
N VAL A 409 -2.13 12.54 -18.66
CA VAL A 409 -1.93 11.11 -18.36
C VAL A 409 -1.86 10.28 -19.62
N ALA A 410 -1.78 10.92 -20.78
CA ALA A 410 -1.66 10.25 -22.05
C ALA A 410 -0.38 9.41 -22.13
N SER A 411 -0.44 8.35 -22.90
CA SER A 411 0.66 7.43 -23.13
C SER A 411 0.90 7.26 -24.60
N SER A 412 2.12 7.56 -25.07
CA SER A 412 2.61 7.14 -26.37
C SER A 412 3.02 5.66 -26.32
N ALA A 413 2.93 4.93 -27.39
CA ALA A 413 3.12 3.47 -27.46
C ALA A 413 2.15 2.69 -26.52
N ALA A 414 0.89 3.12 -26.47
CA ALA A 414 -0.14 2.54 -25.64
C ALA A 414 -0.46 1.08 -26.00
N THR A 415 -0.62 0.23 -24.99
CA THR A 415 -1.07 -1.14 -25.14
C THR A 415 -2.53 -1.19 -25.64
N THR A 416 -2.93 -2.33 -26.21
CA THR A 416 -4.32 -2.55 -26.62
C THR A 416 -5.28 -2.35 -25.46
N GLY A 417 -4.95 -2.85 -24.27
CA GLY A 417 -5.81 -2.69 -23.07
C GLY A 417 -6.01 -1.22 -22.68
N ARG A 418 -5.01 -0.34 -22.81
CA ARG A 418 -5.16 1.10 -22.53
C ARG A 418 -6.08 1.79 -23.52
N ARG A 419 -5.95 1.46 -24.82
CA ARG A 419 -6.83 1.98 -25.87
C ARG A 419 -8.26 1.50 -25.67
N ALA A 420 -8.44 0.22 -25.35
CA ALA A 420 -9.74 -0.36 -25.02
C ALA A 420 -10.40 0.30 -23.78
N ALA A 421 -9.60 0.66 -22.77
CA ALA A 421 -10.09 1.40 -21.60
C ALA A 421 -10.54 2.83 -21.95
N ASP A 422 -9.84 3.53 -22.87
CA ASP A 422 -10.27 4.84 -23.37
C ASP A 422 -11.63 4.73 -24.11
N VAL A 423 -11.81 3.70 -24.95
CA VAL A 423 -13.08 3.44 -25.66
C VAL A 423 -14.19 3.17 -24.64
N ALA A 424 -13.95 2.33 -23.64
CA ALA A 424 -14.92 2.01 -22.60
C ALA A 424 -15.33 3.24 -21.77
N GLU A 425 -14.37 4.10 -21.40
CA GLU A 425 -14.64 5.32 -20.64
C GLU A 425 -15.42 6.35 -21.47
N LEU A 426 -15.02 6.58 -22.72
CA LEU A 426 -15.73 7.50 -23.64
C LEU A 426 -17.14 7.02 -23.91
N LEU A 427 -17.31 5.72 -24.19
CA LEU A 427 -18.62 5.14 -24.49
C LEU A 427 -19.59 5.31 -23.31
N LEU A 428 -19.14 4.99 -22.10
CA LEU A 428 -19.96 5.23 -20.90
C LEU A 428 -20.27 6.72 -20.72
N SER A 429 -19.27 7.58 -20.94
CA SER A 429 -19.43 9.02 -20.77
C SER A 429 -20.43 9.62 -21.77
N THR A 430 -20.38 9.21 -23.03
CA THR A 430 -21.32 9.63 -24.07
C THR A 430 -22.70 9.02 -23.85
N ALA A 431 -22.80 7.76 -23.45
CA ALA A 431 -24.07 7.11 -23.11
C ALA A 431 -24.84 7.81 -21.98
N LEU A 432 -24.12 8.38 -21.01
CA LEU A 432 -24.71 9.16 -19.93
C LEU A 432 -25.33 10.50 -20.41
N ILE A 433 -24.89 11.00 -21.56
CA ILE A 433 -25.34 12.30 -22.09
C ILE A 433 -26.46 12.08 -23.14
N VAL A 434 -26.23 11.17 -24.08
CA VAL A 434 -27.12 11.02 -25.25
C VAL A 434 -27.92 9.71 -25.27
N GLY A 435 -27.77 8.86 -24.26
CA GLY A 435 -28.40 7.54 -24.16
C GLY A 435 -27.57 6.43 -24.80
N ASN A 436 -27.83 5.17 -24.39
CA ASN A 436 -27.02 4.01 -24.78
C ASN A 436 -27.04 3.78 -26.28
N ASP A 437 -28.24 3.76 -26.90
CA ASP A 437 -28.41 3.37 -28.32
C ASP A 437 -27.68 4.36 -29.23
N ARG A 438 -27.81 5.68 -28.99
CA ARG A 438 -27.12 6.69 -29.80
C ARG A 438 -25.59 6.62 -29.61
N ALA A 439 -25.14 6.44 -28.36
CA ALA A 439 -23.72 6.34 -28.07
C ALA A 439 -23.08 5.13 -28.75
N VAL A 440 -23.73 3.97 -28.70
CA VAL A 440 -23.26 2.73 -29.35
C VAL A 440 -23.29 2.85 -30.86
N ALA A 441 -24.40 3.32 -31.46
CA ALA A 441 -24.53 3.44 -32.90
C ALA A 441 -23.50 4.41 -33.52
N THR A 442 -23.26 5.55 -32.88
CA THR A 442 -22.24 6.51 -33.32
C THR A 442 -20.82 5.98 -33.17
N ALA A 443 -20.55 5.23 -32.09
CA ALA A 443 -19.27 4.58 -31.85
C ALA A 443 -19.03 3.47 -32.92
N GLN A 444 -20.03 2.65 -33.18
CA GLN A 444 -19.97 1.60 -34.22
C GLN A 444 -19.65 2.18 -35.59
N THR A 445 -20.32 3.30 -35.95
CA THR A 445 -20.08 3.98 -37.23
C THR A 445 -18.70 4.66 -37.30
N GLY A 446 -18.16 5.15 -36.17
CA GLY A 446 -16.94 5.95 -36.14
C GLY A 446 -15.68 5.13 -35.97
N ILE A 447 -15.66 4.13 -35.04
CA ILE A 447 -14.46 3.35 -34.67
C ILE A 447 -14.56 1.87 -35.07
N GLY A 448 -15.80 1.35 -35.33
CA GLY A 448 -16.08 0.00 -35.78
C GLY A 448 -16.28 -1.03 -34.66
N ASP A 449 -16.82 -2.19 -35.00
CA ASP A 449 -17.20 -3.26 -34.07
C ASP A 449 -16.01 -3.86 -33.34
N ALA A 450 -14.87 -4.02 -34.00
CA ALA A 450 -13.69 -4.65 -33.43
C ALA A 450 -13.20 -3.89 -32.17
N ALA A 451 -13.17 -2.56 -32.25
CA ALA A 451 -12.74 -1.74 -31.12
C ALA A 451 -13.76 -1.76 -29.95
N LEU A 452 -15.05 -1.86 -30.25
CA LEU A 452 -16.11 -1.99 -29.27
C LEU A 452 -16.05 -3.35 -28.55
N ILE A 453 -15.79 -4.43 -29.30
CA ILE A 453 -15.62 -5.77 -28.73
C ILE A 453 -14.39 -5.81 -27.81
N GLU A 454 -13.27 -5.21 -28.22
CA GLU A 454 -12.07 -5.10 -27.39
C GLU A 454 -12.32 -4.29 -26.11
N ALA A 455 -13.25 -3.34 -26.14
CA ALA A 455 -13.60 -2.51 -24.98
C ALA A 455 -14.55 -3.19 -23.96
N LEU A 456 -15.30 -4.23 -24.36
CA LEU A 456 -16.26 -4.92 -23.48
C LEU A 456 -15.68 -5.41 -22.15
N PRO A 457 -14.49 -6.05 -22.07
CA PRO A 457 -13.88 -6.47 -20.82
C PRO A 457 -13.54 -5.31 -19.87
N PHE A 458 -13.38 -4.09 -20.42
CA PHE A 458 -13.02 -2.88 -19.70
C PHE A 458 -14.24 -2.04 -19.28
N LEU A 459 -15.45 -2.36 -19.75
CA LEU A 459 -16.69 -1.74 -19.30
C LEU A 459 -17.05 -2.25 -17.88
N GLN A 460 -16.28 -1.76 -16.90
CA GLN A 460 -16.44 -2.07 -15.48
C GLN A 460 -16.04 -0.87 -14.61
N PRO A 461 -16.68 -0.66 -13.44
CA PRO A 461 -16.40 0.50 -12.60
C PRO A 461 -14.94 0.63 -12.15
N ALA A 462 -14.19 -0.48 -12.10
CA ALA A 462 -12.79 -0.51 -11.71
C ALA A 462 -11.85 0.06 -12.79
N ALA A 463 -12.22 -0.05 -14.07
CA ALA A 463 -11.45 0.47 -15.21
C ALA A 463 -11.60 1.98 -15.39
N LEU A 464 -12.68 2.58 -14.90
CA LEU A 464 -12.99 3.99 -15.08
C LEU A 464 -11.99 4.89 -14.35
N SER A 465 -11.71 6.06 -14.92
CA SER A 465 -10.94 7.12 -14.26
C SER A 465 -11.60 7.58 -12.96
N HIS A 466 -10.82 8.25 -12.09
CA HIS A 466 -11.34 8.75 -10.82
C HIS A 466 -12.51 9.72 -11.01
N GLU A 467 -12.54 10.45 -12.11
CA GLU A 467 -13.57 11.44 -12.45
C GLU A 467 -14.91 10.77 -12.75
N MET A 468 -14.89 9.61 -13.37
CA MET A 468 -16.06 8.81 -13.71
C MET A 468 -16.51 7.87 -12.59
N ARG A 469 -15.70 7.71 -11.53
CA ARG A 469 -16.06 6.86 -10.38
C ARG A 469 -17.11 7.54 -9.51
N PRO A 470 -18.22 6.88 -9.24
CA PRO A 470 -19.27 7.43 -8.41
C PRO A 470 -18.88 7.45 -6.93
N ASP A 471 -19.44 8.39 -6.19
CA ASP A 471 -19.44 8.36 -4.74
C ASP A 471 -20.07 7.05 -4.20
N ARG A 472 -19.78 6.71 -2.94
CA ARG A 472 -20.29 5.48 -2.30
C ARG A 472 -21.81 5.32 -2.42
N LYS A 473 -22.55 6.42 -2.41
CA LYS A 473 -24.04 6.45 -2.51
C LYS A 473 -24.53 6.04 -3.90
N HIS A 474 -23.82 6.44 -4.97
CA HIS A 474 -24.24 6.24 -6.37
C HIS A 474 -23.54 5.03 -7.03
N ARG A 475 -22.71 4.28 -6.27
CA ARG A 475 -21.95 3.15 -6.82
C ARG A 475 -22.83 2.07 -7.45
N LYS A 476 -23.96 1.74 -6.84
CA LYS A 476 -24.89 0.72 -7.34
C LYS A 476 -25.59 1.16 -8.64
N GLU A 477 -25.93 2.44 -8.71
CA GLU A 477 -26.52 3.05 -9.92
C GLU A 477 -25.53 3.04 -11.08
N ARG A 478 -24.29 3.50 -10.85
CA ARG A 478 -23.24 3.48 -11.86
C ARG A 478 -22.91 2.06 -12.36
N SER A 479 -22.92 1.09 -11.46
CA SER A 479 -22.73 -0.32 -11.86
C SER A 479 -23.83 -0.83 -12.77
N LYS A 480 -25.09 -0.43 -12.55
CA LYS A 480 -26.20 -0.75 -13.45
C LYS A 480 -26.06 -0.08 -14.81
N GLN A 481 -25.66 1.21 -14.83
CA GLN A 481 -25.43 1.95 -16.06
C GLN A 481 -24.33 1.31 -16.91
N VAL A 482 -23.21 0.94 -16.28
CA VAL A 482 -22.10 0.23 -16.96
C VAL A 482 -22.59 -1.10 -17.54
N ALA A 483 -23.38 -1.86 -16.78
CA ALA A 483 -23.95 -3.12 -17.28
C ALA A 483 -24.89 -2.90 -18.48
N ALA A 484 -25.74 -1.86 -18.44
CA ALA A 484 -26.65 -1.53 -19.53
C ALA A 484 -25.91 -1.09 -20.81
N VAL A 485 -24.82 -0.33 -20.68
CA VAL A 485 -23.97 0.02 -21.84
C VAL A 485 -23.29 -1.21 -22.41
N ARG A 486 -22.82 -2.11 -21.55
CA ARG A 486 -22.17 -3.36 -21.96
C ARG A 486 -23.11 -4.28 -22.74
N ASP A 487 -24.34 -4.44 -22.23
CA ASP A 487 -25.41 -5.21 -22.90
C ASP A 487 -25.78 -4.60 -24.27
N ALA A 488 -25.89 -3.26 -24.33
CA ALA A 488 -26.17 -2.54 -25.58
C ALA A 488 -25.05 -2.77 -26.63
N VAL A 489 -23.78 -2.75 -26.21
CA VAL A 489 -22.65 -3.04 -27.12
C VAL A 489 -22.68 -4.49 -27.57
N ALA A 490 -22.88 -5.45 -26.65
CA ALA A 490 -22.96 -6.88 -26.98
C ALA A 490 -24.07 -7.16 -27.99
N THR A 491 -25.24 -6.53 -27.76
CA THR A 491 -26.39 -6.65 -28.69
C THR A 491 -26.08 -6.04 -30.06
N ALA A 492 -25.52 -4.84 -30.11
CA ALA A 492 -25.20 -4.14 -31.36
C ALA A 492 -24.13 -4.86 -32.19
N THR A 493 -23.14 -5.47 -31.53
CA THR A 493 -22.05 -6.21 -32.21
C THR A 493 -22.34 -7.70 -32.41
N GLY A 494 -23.48 -8.22 -31.95
CA GLY A 494 -23.83 -9.63 -32.04
C GLY A 494 -22.89 -10.57 -31.25
N THR A 495 -22.15 -10.04 -30.26
CA THR A 495 -21.12 -10.79 -29.52
C THR A 495 -21.63 -11.18 -28.15
N THR A 496 -21.27 -12.38 -27.69
CA THR A 496 -21.53 -12.78 -26.29
C THR A 496 -20.61 -11.98 -25.36
N GLU A 497 -21.14 -11.54 -24.21
CA GLU A 497 -20.34 -10.77 -23.25
C GLU A 497 -19.08 -11.53 -22.78
N PRO A 498 -17.87 -11.05 -23.09
CA PRO A 498 -16.66 -11.68 -22.62
C PRO A 498 -16.49 -11.47 -21.09
N PRO A 499 -15.72 -12.33 -20.41
CA PRO A 499 -15.40 -12.12 -19.00
C PRO A 499 -14.70 -10.79 -18.79
N LEU A 500 -14.93 -10.16 -17.62
CA LEU A 500 -14.30 -8.89 -17.28
C LEU A 500 -12.79 -9.06 -17.11
N GLN A 501 -12.03 -8.06 -17.59
CA GLN A 501 -10.58 -8.04 -17.47
C GLN A 501 -10.19 -7.89 -15.99
N GLU A 502 -9.29 -8.76 -15.53
CA GLU A 502 -8.69 -8.60 -14.20
C GLU A 502 -7.67 -7.46 -14.20
N LEU A 503 -8.03 -6.34 -13.59
CA LEU A 503 -7.21 -5.12 -13.57
C LEU A 503 -6.21 -5.06 -12.40
N HIS A 504 -6.44 -5.85 -11.35
CA HIS A 504 -5.60 -5.79 -10.14
C HIS A 504 -4.48 -6.82 -10.17
N ARG A 505 -3.22 -6.38 -9.96
CA ARG A 505 -2.06 -7.24 -9.69
C ARG A 505 -2.04 -7.72 -8.24
N VAL A 506 -2.34 -6.82 -7.32
CA VAL A 506 -2.25 -7.05 -5.89
C VAL A 506 -3.60 -6.74 -5.27
N SER A 507 -4.22 -7.73 -4.67
CA SER A 507 -5.40 -7.50 -3.83
C SER A 507 -4.96 -6.86 -2.50
N GLY A 508 -5.84 -6.09 -1.87
CA GLY A 508 -5.58 -5.54 -0.53
C GLY A 508 -5.22 -6.64 0.47
N THR A 509 -5.79 -7.83 0.31
CA THR A 509 -5.50 -9.02 1.10
C THR A 509 -4.06 -9.48 0.92
N ASN A 510 -3.54 -9.55 -0.32
CA ASN A 510 -2.16 -9.94 -0.60
C ASN A 510 -1.15 -8.93 -0.03
N LEU A 511 -1.48 -7.64 -0.07
CA LEU A 511 -0.64 -6.60 0.54
C LEU A 511 -0.60 -6.73 2.07
N MET A 512 -1.75 -6.92 2.71
CA MET A 512 -1.82 -7.15 4.17
C MET A 512 -1.07 -8.40 4.59
N MET A 513 -1.13 -9.46 3.79
CA MET A 513 -0.35 -10.68 4.03
C MET A 513 1.14 -10.46 3.88
N ALA A 514 1.59 -9.77 2.83
CA ALA A 514 3.01 -9.44 2.68
C ALA A 514 3.53 -8.64 3.88
N ILE A 515 2.74 -7.66 4.35
CA ILE A 515 3.06 -6.88 5.56
C ILE A 515 3.07 -7.79 6.79
N GLY A 516 2.06 -8.65 6.96
CA GLY A 516 1.98 -9.58 8.09
C GLY A 516 3.15 -10.56 8.11
N THR A 517 3.54 -11.10 6.95
CA THR A 517 4.72 -11.96 6.81
C THR A 517 6.02 -11.21 7.15
N LEU A 518 6.15 -9.97 6.70
CA LEU A 518 7.32 -9.14 6.99
C LEU A 518 7.45 -8.84 8.49
N ILE A 519 6.33 -8.53 9.15
CA ILE A 519 6.26 -8.34 10.59
C ILE A 519 6.64 -9.65 11.32
N ALA A 520 6.13 -10.79 10.87
CA ALA A 520 6.45 -12.09 11.47
C ALA A 520 7.94 -12.42 11.36
N VAL A 521 8.52 -12.24 10.16
CA VAL A 521 9.96 -12.45 9.93
C VAL A 521 10.78 -11.50 10.80
N PHE A 522 10.42 -10.23 10.84
CA PHE A 522 11.11 -9.25 11.70
C PHE A 522 11.01 -9.64 13.18
N ALA A 523 9.83 -10.02 13.66
CA ALA A 523 9.63 -10.40 15.05
C ALA A 523 10.36 -11.70 15.43
N LEU A 524 10.49 -12.65 14.49
CA LEU A 524 11.30 -13.86 14.70
C LEU A 524 12.78 -13.53 14.73
N LEU A 525 13.28 -12.75 13.77
CA LEU A 525 14.67 -12.33 13.72
C LEU A 525 15.09 -11.50 14.94
N SER A 526 14.15 -10.69 15.48
CA SER A 526 14.41 -9.88 16.68
C SER A 526 14.60 -10.71 17.97
N GLN A 527 14.15 -11.99 17.98
CA GLN A 527 14.35 -12.89 19.11
C GLN A 527 15.75 -13.56 19.09
N VAL A 528 16.47 -13.49 17.99
CA VAL A 528 17.78 -14.10 17.82
C VAL A 528 18.85 -13.20 18.41
N GLY A 529 19.65 -13.71 19.34
CA GLY A 529 20.70 -12.97 20.04
C GLY A 529 21.83 -12.51 19.11
N SER A 530 22.30 -13.37 18.21
CA SER A 530 23.29 -13.00 17.21
C SER A 530 23.02 -13.71 15.88
N PRO A 531 23.26 -13.04 14.73
CA PRO A 531 23.16 -13.69 13.42
C PRO A 531 24.11 -14.89 13.26
N GLN A 532 25.27 -14.84 13.90
CA GLN A 532 26.23 -15.94 13.91
C GLN A 532 25.68 -17.18 14.61
N GLU A 533 25.09 -17.01 15.80
CA GLU A 533 24.52 -18.13 16.57
C GLU A 533 23.37 -18.81 15.80
N LEU A 534 22.53 -18.03 15.10
CA LEU A 534 21.51 -18.60 14.23
C LEU A 534 22.12 -19.34 13.04
N TRP A 535 23.14 -18.75 12.41
CA TRP A 535 23.84 -19.37 11.29
C TRP A 535 24.51 -20.69 11.69
N ASP A 536 25.21 -20.72 12.82
CA ASP A 536 25.86 -21.93 13.36
C ASP A 536 24.78 -22.98 13.71
N THR A 537 23.64 -22.56 14.26
CA THR A 537 22.52 -23.47 14.53
C THR A 537 21.94 -24.05 13.24
N ILE A 538 21.76 -23.27 12.20
CA ILE A 538 21.23 -23.73 10.90
C ILE A 538 22.24 -24.66 10.21
N THR A 539 23.51 -24.30 10.22
CA THR A 539 24.57 -25.12 9.57
C THR A 539 24.86 -26.44 10.30
N SER A 540 24.58 -26.52 11.60
CA SER A 540 24.68 -27.74 12.40
C SER A 540 23.42 -28.61 12.34
N ALA A 541 22.43 -28.29 11.52
CA ALA A 541 21.17 -29.01 11.42
C ALA A 541 21.37 -30.44 10.90
N ASP A 542 20.75 -31.41 11.56
CA ASP A 542 20.60 -32.76 11.04
C ASP A 542 19.49 -32.81 9.97
N PHE A 543 19.93 -32.82 8.72
CA PHE A 543 19.04 -32.88 7.56
C PHE A 543 18.16 -34.14 7.54
N GLY A 544 18.58 -35.24 8.20
CA GLY A 544 17.77 -36.45 8.31
C GLY A 544 16.45 -36.19 9.02
N TRP A 545 16.46 -35.43 10.10
CA TRP A 545 15.25 -35.05 10.82
C TRP A 545 14.39 -34.07 10.02
N LEU A 546 14.97 -33.18 9.21
CA LEU A 546 14.21 -32.29 8.32
C LEU A 546 13.48 -33.06 7.21
N VAL A 547 14.12 -34.13 6.67
CA VAL A 547 13.46 -35.05 5.73
C VAL A 547 12.30 -35.80 6.42
N VAL A 548 12.48 -36.24 7.64
CA VAL A 548 11.41 -36.90 8.44
C VAL A 548 10.25 -35.90 8.64
N ALA A 549 10.57 -34.66 9.03
CA ALA A 549 9.58 -33.59 9.17
C ALA A 549 8.78 -33.37 7.86
N MET A 550 9.48 -33.34 6.73
CA MET A 550 8.87 -33.16 5.40
C MET A 550 7.93 -34.32 5.03
N VAL A 551 8.35 -35.57 5.28
CA VAL A 551 7.51 -36.74 5.01
C VAL A 551 6.26 -36.72 5.89
N ILE A 552 6.39 -36.41 7.19
CA ILE A 552 5.23 -36.29 8.10
C ILE A 552 4.34 -35.17 7.63
N SER A 553 4.87 -34.00 7.23
CA SER A 553 4.11 -32.87 6.71
C SER A 553 3.31 -33.24 5.46
N LEU A 554 3.87 -33.97 4.52
CA LEU A 554 3.11 -34.45 3.36
C LEU A 554 2.01 -35.43 3.74
N LEU A 555 2.23 -36.29 4.75
CA LEU A 555 1.24 -37.23 5.25
C LEU A 555 0.07 -36.51 5.97
N THR A 556 0.25 -35.29 6.49
CA THR A 556 -0.86 -34.50 7.11
C THR A 556 -2.00 -34.26 6.11
N ASN A 557 -1.69 -34.19 4.80
CA ASN A 557 -2.71 -34.01 3.76
C ASN A 557 -3.70 -35.19 3.70
N PHE A 558 -3.25 -36.40 4.00
CA PHE A 558 -4.14 -37.55 4.09
C PHE A 558 -5.04 -37.49 5.34
N ALA A 559 -4.49 -37.04 6.47
CA ALA A 559 -5.28 -36.87 7.70
C ALA A 559 -6.37 -35.80 7.49
N THR A 560 -6.03 -34.69 6.84
CA THR A 560 -6.97 -33.62 6.52
C THR A 560 -8.01 -34.08 5.47
N ALA A 561 -7.60 -34.89 4.48
CA ALA A 561 -8.53 -35.52 3.53
C ALA A 561 -9.54 -36.41 4.23
N ILE A 562 -9.11 -37.25 5.19
CA ILE A 562 -9.98 -38.11 5.99
C ILE A 562 -10.97 -37.24 6.79
N ALA A 563 -10.50 -36.14 7.39
CA ALA A 563 -11.37 -35.21 8.09
C ALA A 563 -12.42 -34.59 7.16
N LEU A 564 -12.03 -34.17 5.94
CA LEU A 564 -12.94 -33.63 4.93
C LEU A 564 -14.01 -34.67 4.50
N MET A 565 -13.61 -35.94 4.29
CA MET A 565 -14.57 -37.02 4.00
C MET A 565 -15.62 -37.19 5.07
N GLY A 566 -15.32 -36.86 6.33
CA GLY A 566 -16.28 -36.86 7.43
C GLY A 566 -17.31 -35.72 7.36
N THR A 567 -17.06 -34.65 6.57
CA THR A 567 -17.95 -33.49 6.51
C THR A 567 -19.08 -33.59 5.49
N VAL A 568 -18.95 -34.45 4.46
CA VAL A 568 -19.90 -34.56 3.34
C VAL A 568 -20.62 -35.88 3.33
N PRO A 569 -21.87 -35.96 2.83
CA PRO A 569 -22.68 -37.20 2.80
C PRO A 569 -22.33 -38.14 1.64
N ILE A 570 -21.34 -37.83 0.83
CA ILE A 570 -20.90 -38.62 -0.32
C ILE A 570 -19.58 -39.33 -0.05
N ASN A 571 -19.28 -40.38 -0.77
CA ASN A 571 -18.00 -41.06 -0.67
C ASN A 571 -17.00 -40.36 -1.60
N LEU A 572 -16.06 -39.62 -1.02
CA LEU A 572 -14.97 -39.00 -1.76
C LEU A 572 -13.81 -40.00 -1.96
N PRO A 573 -13.12 -40.01 -3.09
CA PRO A 573 -11.93 -40.83 -3.30
C PRO A 573 -10.77 -40.24 -2.49
N LEU A 574 -10.19 -41.06 -1.59
CA LEU A 574 -9.17 -40.64 -0.62
C LEU A 574 -7.95 -39.98 -1.30
N ILE A 575 -7.43 -40.60 -2.36
CA ILE A 575 -6.24 -40.09 -3.07
C ILE A 575 -6.51 -38.73 -3.67
N ARG A 576 -7.61 -38.56 -4.43
CA ARG A 576 -7.98 -37.28 -5.04
C ARG A 576 -8.30 -36.19 -4.00
N THR A 577 -8.84 -36.61 -2.86
CA THR A 577 -9.08 -35.67 -1.74
C THR A 577 -7.76 -35.28 -1.06
N ALA A 578 -6.77 -36.15 -0.96
CA ALA A 578 -5.43 -35.81 -0.46
C ALA A 578 -4.66 -34.89 -1.45
N GLU A 579 -4.76 -35.14 -2.75
CA GLU A 579 -4.23 -34.27 -3.80
C GLU A 579 -4.89 -32.88 -3.72
N LEU A 580 -6.19 -32.77 -3.44
CA LEU A 580 -6.86 -31.50 -3.19
C LEU A 580 -6.22 -30.77 -2.01
N GLN A 581 -5.98 -31.45 -0.87
CA GLN A 581 -5.35 -30.80 0.28
C GLN A 581 -3.94 -30.29 -0.05
N LEU A 582 -3.19 -31.08 -0.82
CA LEU A 582 -1.87 -30.66 -1.29
C LEU A 582 -1.95 -29.47 -2.29
N SER A 583 -2.92 -29.50 -3.21
CA SER A 583 -3.25 -28.40 -4.13
C SER A 583 -3.62 -27.10 -3.38
N MET A 584 -4.30 -27.23 -2.22
CA MET A 584 -4.63 -26.08 -1.39
C MET A 584 -3.39 -25.38 -0.85
N SER A 585 -2.29 -26.09 -0.55
CA SER A 585 -1.02 -25.47 -0.14
C SER A 585 -0.47 -24.55 -1.23
N PHE A 586 -0.47 -24.99 -2.48
CA PHE A 586 -0.09 -24.17 -3.64
C PHE A 586 -1.08 -23.02 -3.86
N SER A 587 -2.38 -23.29 -3.85
CA SER A 587 -3.43 -22.29 -4.06
C SER A 587 -3.41 -21.19 -2.99
N ASN A 588 -3.11 -21.54 -1.74
CA ASN A 588 -2.96 -20.58 -0.64
C ASN A 588 -1.67 -19.75 -0.77
N LEU A 589 -0.62 -20.27 -1.37
CA LEU A 589 0.58 -19.49 -1.67
C LEU A 589 0.32 -18.48 -2.80
N ALA A 590 -0.45 -18.90 -3.83
CA ALA A 590 -0.80 -18.04 -4.97
C ALA A 590 -1.87 -17.00 -4.63
N VAL A 591 -2.94 -17.40 -3.92
CA VAL A 591 -4.05 -16.54 -3.48
C VAL A 591 -4.36 -16.83 -2.01
N PRO A 592 -3.64 -16.17 -1.13
CA PRO A 592 -3.71 -16.43 0.30
C PRO A 592 -5.11 -16.25 0.92
N ALA A 593 -5.43 -17.09 1.88
CA ALA A 593 -6.70 -17.14 2.64
C ALA A 593 -7.96 -17.55 1.84
N ILE A 594 -7.95 -17.45 0.51
CA ILE A 594 -9.14 -17.72 -0.32
C ILE A 594 -8.87 -18.85 -1.33
N GLY A 595 -7.62 -18.97 -1.82
CA GLY A 595 -7.27 -19.89 -2.90
C GLY A 595 -7.59 -21.35 -2.59
N GLY A 596 -7.16 -21.84 -1.45
CA GLY A 596 -7.45 -23.19 -1.00
C GLY A 596 -8.95 -23.46 -0.76
N MET A 597 -9.64 -22.51 -0.12
CA MET A 597 -11.08 -22.65 0.11
C MET A 597 -11.86 -22.66 -1.21
N ALA A 598 -11.48 -21.85 -2.19
CA ALA A 598 -12.11 -21.82 -3.50
C ALA A 598 -11.90 -23.13 -4.25
N ALA A 599 -10.69 -23.69 -4.23
CA ALA A 599 -10.37 -25.00 -4.82
C ALA A 599 -11.21 -26.11 -4.15
N GLN A 600 -11.30 -26.11 -2.81
CA GLN A 600 -12.10 -27.09 -2.08
C GLN A 600 -13.59 -27.02 -2.39
N ILE A 601 -14.16 -25.82 -2.44
CA ILE A 601 -15.59 -25.64 -2.79
C ILE A 601 -15.83 -26.14 -4.21
N ARG A 602 -14.98 -25.80 -5.17
CA ARG A 602 -15.13 -26.23 -6.55
C ARG A 602 -15.01 -27.74 -6.71
N PHE A 603 -14.02 -28.36 -6.05
CA PHE A 603 -13.89 -29.82 -6.01
C PHE A 603 -15.18 -30.50 -5.50
N LEU A 604 -15.71 -30.03 -4.37
CA LEU A 604 -16.96 -30.58 -3.81
C LEU A 604 -18.15 -30.39 -4.77
N GLN A 605 -18.25 -29.24 -5.46
CA GLN A 605 -19.28 -29.01 -6.47
C GLN A 605 -19.16 -29.97 -7.66
N LYS A 606 -17.95 -30.24 -8.14
CA LYS A 606 -17.71 -31.22 -9.20
C LYS A 606 -18.07 -32.66 -8.79
N GLN A 607 -17.97 -32.96 -7.49
CA GLN A 607 -18.45 -34.22 -6.91
C GLN A 607 -19.96 -34.26 -6.63
N GLY A 608 -20.70 -33.23 -7.08
CA GLY A 608 -22.18 -33.21 -6.94
C GLY A 608 -22.70 -32.63 -5.63
N VAL A 609 -21.86 -31.96 -4.83
CA VAL A 609 -22.30 -31.26 -3.61
C VAL A 609 -22.81 -29.87 -4.00
N ASP A 610 -23.98 -29.48 -3.54
CA ASP A 610 -24.49 -28.12 -3.78
C ASP A 610 -23.62 -27.05 -3.12
N LEU A 611 -23.60 -25.84 -3.68
CA LEU A 611 -22.72 -24.75 -3.23
C LEU A 611 -22.84 -24.44 -1.72
N ALA A 612 -24.08 -24.42 -1.20
CA ALA A 612 -24.30 -24.10 0.21
C ALA A 612 -23.72 -25.17 1.14
N SER A 613 -23.91 -26.45 0.79
CA SER A 613 -23.33 -27.58 1.52
C SER A 613 -21.82 -27.67 1.35
N ALA A 614 -21.28 -27.35 0.17
CA ALA A 614 -19.83 -27.32 -0.06
C ALA A 614 -19.14 -26.24 0.78
N VAL A 615 -19.72 -25.05 0.87
CA VAL A 615 -19.22 -23.96 1.73
C VAL A 615 -19.36 -24.32 3.22
N ALA A 616 -20.47 -24.90 3.62
CA ALA A 616 -20.71 -25.33 5.01
C ALA A 616 -19.75 -26.46 5.45
N SER A 617 -19.55 -27.47 4.60
CA SER A 617 -18.67 -28.61 4.86
C SER A 617 -17.20 -28.23 4.85
N GLY A 618 -16.75 -27.53 3.80
CA GLY A 618 -15.36 -27.16 3.60
C GLY A 618 -14.88 -26.03 4.49
N GLY A 619 -15.76 -25.11 4.87
CA GLY A 619 -15.41 -23.95 5.70
C GLY A 619 -15.74 -24.15 7.19
N LEU A 620 -16.99 -24.41 7.52
CA LEU A 620 -17.44 -24.37 8.90
C LEU A 620 -17.24 -25.70 9.64
N LEU A 621 -17.70 -26.81 9.03
CA LEU A 621 -17.77 -28.11 9.73
C LEU A 621 -16.39 -28.69 10.02
N ILE A 622 -15.45 -28.57 9.08
CA ILE A 622 -14.07 -29.02 9.28
C ILE A 622 -13.38 -28.25 10.40
N ASN A 623 -13.59 -26.92 10.48
CA ASN A 623 -13.00 -26.10 11.55
C ASN A 623 -13.61 -26.39 12.92
N VAL A 624 -14.94 -26.60 13.01
CA VAL A 624 -15.59 -27.02 14.26
C VAL A 624 -15.05 -28.39 14.69
N GLY A 625 -14.93 -29.36 13.77
CA GLY A 625 -14.33 -30.65 14.03
C GLY A 625 -12.89 -30.56 14.53
N ASN A 626 -12.09 -29.66 13.95
CA ASN A 626 -10.72 -29.38 14.37
C ASN A 626 -10.66 -28.85 15.82
N ILE A 627 -11.46 -27.84 16.13
CA ILE A 627 -11.53 -27.25 17.50
C ILE A 627 -11.91 -28.33 18.53
N VAL A 628 -12.95 -29.14 18.24
CA VAL A 628 -13.39 -30.21 19.15
C VAL A 628 -12.28 -31.24 19.33
N ALA A 629 -11.63 -31.69 18.25
CA ALA A 629 -10.53 -32.64 18.30
C ALA A 629 -9.34 -32.09 19.10
N GLN A 630 -8.99 -30.82 18.92
CA GLN A 630 -7.94 -30.14 19.67
C GLN A 630 -8.24 -30.04 21.17
N ILE A 631 -9.46 -29.69 21.55
CA ILE A 631 -9.87 -29.66 22.95
C ILE A 631 -9.77 -31.07 23.58
N MET A 632 -10.21 -32.11 22.86
CA MET A 632 -10.09 -33.48 23.36
C MET A 632 -8.62 -33.91 23.52
N LEU A 633 -7.76 -33.59 22.55
CA LEU A 633 -6.34 -33.90 22.61
C LEU A 633 -5.64 -33.11 23.71
N LEU A 634 -5.98 -31.85 23.92
CA LEU A 634 -5.45 -31.04 25.01
C LEU A 634 -5.78 -31.67 26.36
N GLY A 635 -7.01 -32.14 26.55
CA GLY A 635 -7.43 -32.89 27.74
C GLY A 635 -6.58 -34.14 27.97
N VAL A 636 -6.32 -34.92 26.90
CA VAL A 636 -5.48 -36.12 26.96
C VAL A 636 -4.02 -35.74 27.28
N ALA A 637 -3.47 -34.70 26.64
CA ALA A 637 -2.09 -34.26 26.85
C ALA A 637 -1.85 -33.79 28.29
N VAL A 638 -2.81 -33.06 28.87
CA VAL A 638 -2.76 -32.63 30.29
C VAL A 638 -2.82 -33.82 31.25
N LEU A 639 -3.63 -34.83 30.94
CA LEU A 639 -3.72 -36.04 31.78
C LEU A 639 -2.44 -36.88 31.73
N LEU A 640 -1.77 -36.94 30.58
CA LEU A 640 -0.55 -37.75 30.37
C LEU A 640 0.74 -37.03 30.78
N SER A 641 0.71 -35.72 30.88
CA SER A 641 1.85 -34.91 31.34
C SER A 641 1.38 -33.77 32.25
N PRO A 642 1.09 -34.05 33.55
CA PRO A 642 0.67 -33.03 34.51
C PRO A 642 1.70 -31.91 34.68
N THR A 643 2.99 -32.19 34.42
CA THR A 643 4.10 -31.21 34.48
C THR A 643 4.12 -30.23 33.28
N ALA A 644 3.34 -30.48 32.24
CA ALA A 644 3.26 -29.59 31.08
C ALA A 644 2.67 -28.18 31.40
N ILE A 645 2.11 -27.98 32.58
CA ILE A 645 1.46 -26.74 33.02
C ILE A 645 2.17 -26.10 34.23
N HIS A 646 3.32 -26.62 34.66
CA HIS A 646 4.12 -26.05 35.75
C HIS A 646 5.11 -24.97 35.28
N THR A 647 4.72 -24.14 34.33
CA THR A 647 5.25 -22.81 34.21
C THR A 647 4.47 -21.89 35.15
N GLU A 648 5.14 -20.87 35.68
CA GLU A 648 4.57 -19.84 36.56
C GLU A 648 3.09 -19.60 36.28
N PRO A 649 2.18 -19.48 37.25
CA PRO A 649 0.75 -19.41 37.02
C PRO A 649 0.50 -18.24 36.08
N ILE A 650 0.19 -18.56 34.81
CA ILE A 650 -0.40 -17.57 33.92
C ILE A 650 -1.56 -17.00 34.71
N PRO A 651 -1.58 -15.71 35.05
CA PRO A 651 -2.58 -15.18 35.98
C PRO A 651 -3.95 -15.56 35.44
N THR A 652 -4.63 -16.46 36.14
CA THR A 652 -5.95 -17.03 35.76
C THR A 652 -6.90 -15.91 35.35
N GLN A 653 -6.69 -14.74 35.92
CA GLN A 653 -7.40 -13.51 35.67
C GLN A 653 -7.22 -13.00 34.22
N LYS A 654 -6.00 -13.15 33.63
CA LYS A 654 -5.76 -12.75 32.20
C LYS A 654 -6.42 -13.73 31.24
N ILE A 655 -6.39 -15.02 31.52
CA ILE A 655 -7.10 -16.05 30.70
C ILE A 655 -8.61 -15.82 30.78
N VAL A 656 -9.15 -15.65 31.97
CA VAL A 656 -10.57 -15.38 32.18
C VAL A 656 -10.97 -14.07 31.46
N THR A 657 -10.15 -13.02 31.54
CA THR A 657 -10.40 -11.75 30.84
C THR A 657 -10.39 -11.94 29.31
N LEU A 658 -9.44 -12.70 28.76
CA LEU A 658 -9.38 -13.02 27.33
C LEU A 658 -10.58 -13.83 26.85
N VAL A 659 -10.98 -14.85 27.63
CA VAL A 659 -12.17 -15.66 27.34
C VAL A 659 -13.45 -14.82 27.41
N LEU A 660 -13.60 -13.98 28.44
CA LEU A 660 -14.73 -13.06 28.55
C LEU A 660 -14.76 -12.03 27.42
N LEU A 661 -13.60 -11.51 27.01
CA LEU A 661 -13.49 -10.61 25.86
C LEU A 661 -13.89 -11.31 24.55
N ALA A 662 -13.46 -12.55 24.35
CA ALA A 662 -13.84 -13.34 23.18
C ALA A 662 -15.35 -13.63 23.16
N ILE A 663 -15.94 -13.98 24.29
CA ILE A 663 -17.39 -14.18 24.44
C ILE A 663 -18.14 -12.86 24.19
N LEU A 664 -17.63 -11.74 24.69
CA LEU A 664 -18.23 -10.42 24.48
C LEU A 664 -18.19 -10.03 22.98
N VAL A 665 -17.06 -10.22 22.30
CA VAL A 665 -16.92 -9.97 20.86
C VAL A 665 -17.87 -10.83 20.05
N LEU A 666 -18.00 -12.12 20.40
CA LEU A 666 -18.94 -13.04 19.79
C LEU A 666 -20.39 -12.60 20.03
N ALA A 667 -20.74 -12.24 21.25
CA ALA A 667 -22.08 -11.77 21.61
C ALA A 667 -22.44 -10.46 20.88
N VAL A 668 -21.50 -9.52 20.79
CA VAL A 668 -21.68 -8.28 20.02
C VAL A 668 -21.83 -8.59 18.52
N GLY A 669 -21.03 -9.51 17.97
CA GLY A 669 -21.15 -9.96 16.58
C GLY A 669 -22.50 -10.58 16.28
N VAL A 670 -22.98 -11.49 17.14
CA VAL A 670 -24.33 -12.10 17.03
C VAL A 670 -25.41 -11.04 17.19
N GLY A 671 -25.27 -10.13 18.15
CA GLY A 671 -26.21 -9.01 18.35
C GLY A 671 -26.33 -8.11 17.13
N LEU A 672 -25.19 -7.77 16.49
CA LEU A 672 -25.17 -6.99 15.25
C LEU A 672 -25.83 -7.72 14.07
N VAL A 673 -25.57 -9.02 13.92
CA VAL A 673 -26.20 -9.84 12.87
C VAL A 673 -27.72 -9.96 13.09
N MET A 674 -28.15 -10.12 14.33
CA MET A 674 -29.59 -10.23 14.66
C MET A 674 -30.30 -8.87 14.62
N GLY A 675 -29.61 -7.77 14.99
CA GLY A 675 -30.17 -6.43 15.04
C GLY A 675 -30.28 -5.74 13.66
N ILE A 676 -29.47 -6.12 12.68
CA ILE A 676 -29.49 -5.52 11.36
C ILE A 676 -30.23 -6.43 10.37
N PRO A 677 -31.44 -6.06 9.87
CA PRO A 677 -32.25 -6.94 9.00
C PRO A 677 -31.53 -7.39 7.73
N LYS A 678 -30.61 -6.57 7.21
CA LYS A 678 -29.82 -6.86 6.01
C LYS A 678 -28.74 -7.93 6.28
N LEU A 679 -28.04 -7.85 7.41
CA LEU A 679 -27.09 -8.87 7.85
C LEU A 679 -27.81 -10.17 8.22
N ARG A 680 -28.94 -10.08 8.91
CA ARG A 680 -29.77 -11.25 9.28
C ARG A 680 -30.22 -12.04 8.05
N ARG A 681 -30.68 -11.36 6.98
CA ARG A 681 -31.08 -12.03 5.72
C ARG A 681 -29.90 -12.64 4.97
N MET A 682 -28.69 -12.11 5.16
CA MET A 682 -27.48 -12.60 4.49
C MET A 682 -26.81 -13.74 5.26
N VAL A 683 -26.83 -13.73 6.59
CA VAL A 683 -26.09 -14.66 7.46
C VAL A 683 -26.94 -15.82 7.96
N VAL A 684 -28.22 -15.60 8.29
CA VAL A 684 -29.08 -16.64 8.91
C VAL A 684 -29.45 -17.80 7.98
N PRO A 685 -29.72 -17.61 6.67
CA PRO A 685 -30.01 -18.76 5.79
C PRO A 685 -28.81 -19.72 5.62
N PRO A 686 -27.59 -19.25 5.32
CA PRO A 686 -26.44 -20.15 5.23
C PRO A 686 -26.05 -20.78 6.58
N THR A 687 -26.25 -20.08 7.71
CA THR A 687 -26.00 -20.69 9.04
C THR A 687 -27.01 -21.75 9.41
N LYS A 688 -28.28 -21.62 9.01
CA LYS A 688 -29.30 -22.68 9.18
C LYS A 688 -29.01 -23.90 8.32
N ALA A 689 -28.59 -23.71 7.07
CA ALA A 689 -28.16 -24.78 6.19
C ALA A 689 -26.91 -25.49 6.75
N ALA A 690 -25.92 -24.74 7.24
CA ALA A 690 -24.76 -25.28 7.90
C ALA A 690 -25.12 -26.07 9.19
N ALA A 691 -26.03 -25.56 9.99
CA ALA A 691 -26.51 -26.26 11.19
C ALA A 691 -27.25 -27.57 10.85
N ALA A 692 -28.03 -27.58 9.78
CA ALA A 692 -28.70 -28.80 9.30
C ALA A 692 -27.67 -29.85 8.82
N THR A 693 -26.64 -29.42 8.09
CA THR A 693 -25.53 -30.28 7.64
C THR A 693 -24.74 -30.82 8.82
N LEU A 694 -24.45 -29.97 9.82
CA LEU A 694 -23.80 -30.35 11.07
C LEU A 694 -24.62 -31.43 11.80
N TRP A 695 -25.92 -31.22 11.94
CA TRP A 695 -26.82 -32.16 12.61
C TRP A 695 -26.89 -33.52 11.89
N ALA A 696 -26.92 -33.50 10.54
CA ALA A 696 -26.85 -34.69 9.74
C ALA A 696 -25.53 -35.45 9.86
N ALA A 697 -24.40 -34.75 9.98
CA ALA A 697 -23.09 -35.34 10.18
C ALA A 697 -22.95 -35.97 11.57
N ILE A 698 -23.41 -35.31 12.63
CA ILE A 698 -23.37 -35.79 14.03
C ILE A 698 -24.18 -37.09 14.22
N ARG A 699 -25.27 -37.27 13.45
CA ARG A 699 -26.06 -38.49 13.49
C ARG A 699 -25.41 -39.75 12.92
N SER A 700 -24.30 -39.59 12.21
CA SER A 700 -23.55 -40.71 11.64
C SER A 700 -22.25 -40.94 12.42
N PRO A 701 -22.15 -42.01 13.26
CA PRO A 701 -20.94 -42.30 14.04
C PRO A 701 -19.68 -42.43 13.18
N ARG A 702 -19.82 -43.00 11.98
CA ARG A 702 -18.69 -43.14 11.03
C ARG A 702 -18.16 -41.79 10.59
N ARG A 703 -19.02 -40.81 10.28
CA ARG A 703 -18.60 -39.47 9.85
C ARG A 703 -17.98 -38.69 10.98
N VAL A 704 -18.56 -38.77 12.17
CA VAL A 704 -17.96 -38.14 13.37
C VAL A 704 -16.57 -38.71 13.63
N ALA A 705 -16.41 -40.04 13.52
CA ALA A 705 -15.10 -40.69 13.70
C ALA A 705 -14.08 -40.24 12.64
N LEU A 706 -14.49 -40.13 11.37
CA LEU A 706 -13.62 -39.63 10.30
C LEU A 706 -13.25 -38.15 10.52
N LEU A 707 -14.21 -37.31 10.89
CA LEU A 707 -13.99 -35.89 11.12
C LEU A 707 -13.09 -35.65 12.34
N LEU A 708 -13.42 -36.19 13.48
CA LEU A 708 -12.66 -35.98 14.71
C LEU A 708 -11.33 -36.75 14.68
N GLY A 709 -11.34 -37.99 14.20
CA GLY A 709 -10.15 -38.82 14.07
C GLY A 709 -9.17 -38.23 13.08
N GLY A 710 -9.62 -37.77 11.91
CA GLY A 710 -8.79 -37.11 10.92
C GLY A 710 -8.14 -35.85 11.47
N ASN A 711 -8.90 -34.98 12.13
CA ASN A 711 -8.37 -33.76 12.75
C ASN A 711 -7.44 -34.07 13.94
N ALA A 712 -7.72 -35.07 14.74
CA ALA A 712 -6.87 -35.48 15.86
C ALA A 712 -5.50 -36.02 15.35
N VAL A 713 -5.54 -36.90 14.35
CA VAL A 713 -4.31 -37.41 13.70
C VAL A 713 -3.53 -36.25 13.08
N ASN A 714 -4.19 -35.33 12.41
CA ASN A 714 -3.57 -34.13 11.84
C ASN A 714 -2.84 -33.30 12.89
N ALA A 715 -3.48 -33.00 14.04
CA ALA A 715 -2.88 -32.23 15.13
C ALA A 715 -1.66 -32.95 15.74
N ILE A 716 -1.73 -34.28 15.90
CA ILE A 716 -0.62 -35.11 16.38
C ILE A 716 0.53 -35.07 15.38
N MET A 717 0.25 -35.16 14.08
CA MET A 717 1.27 -35.12 13.03
C MET A 717 1.93 -33.74 12.96
N TYR A 718 1.22 -32.64 13.11
CA TYR A 718 1.81 -31.30 13.20
C TYR A 718 2.75 -31.17 14.41
N ALA A 719 2.36 -31.67 15.58
CA ALA A 719 3.25 -31.70 16.73
C ALA A 719 4.49 -32.59 16.48
N ALA A 720 4.33 -33.68 15.74
CA ALA A 720 5.46 -34.53 15.33
C ALA A 720 6.39 -33.83 14.32
N VAL A 721 5.88 -33.03 13.39
CA VAL A 721 6.68 -32.16 12.51
C VAL A 721 7.52 -31.19 13.34
N TYR A 722 6.89 -30.46 14.27
CA TYR A 722 7.63 -29.56 15.17
C TYR A 722 8.70 -30.29 15.98
N MET A 723 8.38 -31.46 16.49
CA MET A 723 9.34 -32.27 17.24
C MET A 723 10.53 -32.70 16.38
N ALA A 724 10.28 -33.12 15.14
CA ALA A 724 11.33 -33.47 14.19
C ALA A 724 12.20 -32.23 13.85
N CYS A 725 11.57 -31.03 13.69
CA CYS A 725 12.32 -29.79 13.51
C CYS A 725 13.17 -29.44 14.74
N ILE A 726 12.70 -29.64 15.96
CA ILE A 726 13.47 -29.39 17.18
C ILE A 726 14.65 -30.37 17.27
N TYR A 727 14.45 -31.65 16.96
CA TYR A 727 15.53 -32.66 16.92
C TYR A 727 16.55 -32.35 15.83
N ALA A 728 16.14 -31.82 14.69
CA ALA A 728 17.06 -31.40 13.64
C ALA A 728 18.10 -30.37 14.12
N PHE A 729 17.76 -29.57 15.12
CA PHE A 729 18.67 -28.60 15.74
C PHE A 729 19.19 -29.05 17.11
N ASN A 730 19.22 -30.36 17.37
CA ASN A 730 19.70 -30.94 18.62
C ASN A 730 18.97 -30.49 19.88
N GLY A 731 17.74 -30.00 19.74
CA GLY A 731 16.84 -29.67 20.85
C GLY A 731 16.11 -30.93 21.37
N SER A 732 15.54 -30.82 22.56
CA SER A 732 14.69 -31.87 23.13
C SER A 732 13.51 -31.27 23.88
N ILE A 733 12.33 -31.85 23.71
CA ILE A 733 11.11 -31.43 24.41
C ILE A 733 10.19 -32.65 24.59
N ASN A 734 9.38 -32.63 25.64
CA ASN A 734 8.35 -33.64 25.81
C ASN A 734 7.26 -33.50 24.76
N PHE A 735 6.87 -34.61 24.09
CA PHE A 735 5.85 -34.57 23.02
C PHE A 735 4.50 -34.02 23.47
N TRP A 736 4.03 -34.38 24.66
CA TRP A 736 2.74 -33.91 25.16
C TRP A 736 2.74 -32.43 25.51
N THR A 737 3.86 -31.93 26.03
CA THR A 737 4.07 -30.49 26.24
C THR A 737 4.05 -29.76 24.90
N LEU A 738 4.77 -30.24 23.90
CA LEU A 738 4.80 -29.64 22.56
C LEU A 738 3.42 -29.67 21.89
N LEU A 739 2.69 -30.78 22.01
CA LEU A 739 1.33 -30.90 21.49
C LEU A 739 0.39 -29.87 22.15
N SER A 740 0.49 -29.73 23.47
CA SER A 740 -0.31 -28.74 24.23
C SER A 740 0.00 -27.31 23.78
N LEU A 741 1.27 -26.94 23.68
CA LEU A 741 1.73 -25.62 23.19
C LEU A 741 1.22 -25.36 21.78
N ASN A 742 1.38 -26.32 20.87
CA ASN A 742 0.93 -26.19 19.49
C ASN A 742 -0.60 -25.95 19.42
N ILE A 743 -1.39 -26.68 20.20
CA ILE A 743 -2.85 -26.51 20.24
C ILE A 743 -3.22 -25.12 20.80
N ILE A 744 -2.60 -24.70 21.90
CA ILE A 744 -2.90 -23.41 22.54
C ILE A 744 -2.54 -22.27 21.60
N ILE A 745 -1.33 -22.28 21.06
CA ILE A 745 -0.84 -21.18 20.20
C ILE A 745 -1.61 -21.12 18.89
N SER A 746 -1.89 -22.25 18.24
CA SER A 746 -2.67 -22.29 17.00
C SER A 746 -4.12 -21.81 17.21
N THR A 747 -4.72 -22.14 18.35
CA THR A 747 -6.06 -21.66 18.73
C THR A 747 -6.05 -20.15 18.96
N LEU A 748 -5.09 -19.61 19.70
CA LEU A 748 -4.94 -18.17 19.91
C LEU A 748 -4.68 -17.42 18.59
N ALA A 749 -3.81 -17.96 17.75
CA ALA A 749 -3.52 -17.39 16.43
C ALA A 749 -4.79 -17.33 15.54
N SER A 750 -5.66 -18.34 15.62
CA SER A 750 -6.91 -18.38 14.84
C SER A 750 -7.93 -17.30 15.23
N LEU A 751 -7.80 -16.72 16.42
CA LEU A 751 -8.66 -15.63 16.89
C LEU A 751 -8.25 -14.26 16.32
N VAL A 752 -7.10 -14.14 15.67
CA VAL A 752 -6.61 -12.89 15.08
C VAL A 752 -7.24 -12.70 13.68
N PRO A 753 -8.19 -11.77 13.50
CA PRO A 753 -8.95 -11.62 12.26
C PRO A 753 -8.20 -10.83 11.19
N ILE A 754 -6.88 -11.01 11.06
CA ILE A 754 -6.01 -10.30 10.12
C ILE A 754 -5.44 -11.31 9.12
N PRO A 755 -5.61 -11.12 7.81
CA PRO A 755 -4.97 -11.97 6.81
C PRO A 755 -3.44 -12.01 7.01
N GLY A 756 -2.89 -13.20 7.23
CA GLY A 756 -1.46 -13.40 7.57
C GLY A 756 -1.10 -13.16 9.04
N GLY A 757 -1.99 -12.56 9.84
CA GLY A 757 -1.75 -12.32 11.27
C GLY A 757 -1.70 -13.61 12.09
N ASN A 758 -2.48 -14.61 11.73
CA ASN A 758 -2.44 -15.92 12.37
C ASN A 758 -1.08 -16.61 12.23
N THR A 759 -0.43 -16.51 11.07
CA THR A 759 0.91 -17.08 10.85
C THR A 759 1.95 -16.34 11.69
N ALA A 760 1.88 -15.01 11.73
CA ALA A 760 2.79 -14.21 12.56
C ALA A 760 2.64 -14.53 14.04
N VAL A 761 1.40 -14.55 14.56
CA VAL A 761 1.10 -14.87 15.97
C VAL A 761 1.48 -16.30 16.30
N SER A 762 1.23 -17.26 15.40
CA SER A 762 1.60 -18.65 15.58
C SER A 762 3.12 -18.81 15.67
N SER A 763 3.88 -18.22 14.75
CA SER A 763 5.34 -18.36 14.72
C SER A 763 6.03 -17.69 15.91
N VAL A 764 5.68 -16.44 16.20
CA VAL A 764 6.26 -15.70 17.33
C VAL A 764 5.79 -16.29 18.67
N GLY A 765 4.51 -16.65 18.77
CA GLY A 765 3.95 -17.28 19.95
C GLY A 765 4.57 -18.66 20.23
N MET A 766 4.82 -19.46 19.18
CA MET A 766 5.40 -20.79 19.33
C MET A 766 6.88 -20.71 19.74
N SER A 767 7.66 -19.80 19.13
CA SER A 767 9.07 -19.62 19.53
C SER A 767 9.17 -19.15 20.99
N GLY A 768 8.36 -18.18 21.40
CA GLY A 768 8.30 -17.70 22.79
C GLY A 768 7.84 -18.79 23.77
N ALA A 769 6.84 -19.60 23.39
CA ALA A 769 6.36 -20.72 24.21
C ALA A 769 7.41 -21.82 24.39
N LEU A 770 8.17 -22.13 23.33
CA LEU A 770 9.29 -23.10 23.38
C LEU A 770 10.40 -22.61 24.33
N VAL A 771 10.75 -21.33 24.25
CA VAL A 771 11.73 -20.72 25.16
C VAL A 771 11.22 -20.75 26.63
N ALA A 772 9.96 -20.48 26.86
CA ALA A 772 9.34 -20.51 28.18
C ALA A 772 9.38 -21.91 28.84
N VAL A 773 9.41 -22.98 28.03
CA VAL A 773 9.54 -24.36 28.54
C VAL A 773 11.00 -24.88 28.52
N GLY A 774 11.99 -23.99 28.30
CA GLY A 774 13.42 -24.30 28.46
C GLY A 774 14.15 -24.69 27.18
N VAL A 775 13.54 -24.52 25.98
CA VAL A 775 14.26 -24.72 24.73
C VAL A 775 15.12 -23.47 24.45
N PRO A 776 16.42 -23.61 24.12
CA PRO A 776 17.27 -22.48 23.76
C PRO A 776 16.67 -21.61 22.64
N THR A 777 16.81 -20.29 22.73
CA THR A 777 16.15 -19.35 21.80
C THR A 777 16.56 -19.58 20.36
N SER A 778 17.84 -19.84 20.09
CA SER A 778 18.35 -20.14 18.72
C SER A 778 17.70 -21.40 18.13
N ILE A 779 17.57 -22.46 18.93
CA ILE A 779 16.90 -23.71 18.52
C ILE A 779 15.40 -23.49 18.31
N ALA A 780 14.73 -22.78 19.23
CA ALA A 780 13.31 -22.49 19.13
C ALA A 780 12.98 -21.72 17.85
N VAL A 781 13.76 -20.67 17.53
CA VAL A 781 13.57 -19.85 16.31
C VAL A 781 13.89 -20.66 15.06
N ALA A 782 15.01 -21.42 15.06
CA ALA A 782 15.40 -22.26 13.91
C ALA A 782 14.34 -23.34 13.63
N ALA A 783 13.81 -24.00 14.68
CA ALA A 783 12.78 -25.02 14.55
C ALA A 783 11.46 -24.45 14.00
N VAL A 784 11.03 -23.25 14.44
CA VAL A 784 9.84 -22.58 13.91
C VAL A 784 10.02 -22.17 12.45
N LEU A 785 11.18 -21.66 12.06
CA LEU A 785 11.49 -21.35 10.67
C LEU A 785 11.52 -22.59 9.79
N ALA A 786 12.12 -23.68 10.27
CA ALA A 786 12.13 -24.97 9.58
C ALA A 786 10.73 -25.56 9.43
N ASP A 787 9.89 -25.46 10.48
CA ASP A 787 8.48 -25.87 10.41
C ASP A 787 7.73 -25.08 9.33
N GLN A 788 7.86 -23.76 9.27
CA GLN A 788 7.23 -22.93 8.24
C GLN A 788 7.70 -23.33 6.82
N LEU A 789 8.97 -23.62 6.66
CA LEU A 789 9.52 -24.09 5.39
C LEU A 789 8.90 -25.43 4.98
N VAL A 790 8.87 -26.39 5.91
CA VAL A 790 8.43 -27.77 5.68
C VAL A 790 6.90 -27.88 5.56
N THR A 791 6.13 -27.09 6.28
CA THR A 791 4.66 -27.18 6.28
C THR A 791 3.97 -26.24 5.29
N SER A 792 4.59 -25.11 4.95
CA SER A 792 3.95 -24.08 4.13
C SER A 792 4.57 -23.93 2.74
N PHE A 793 5.89 -23.86 2.64
CA PHE A 793 6.57 -23.54 1.36
C PHE A 793 6.90 -24.79 0.54
N LEU A 794 7.52 -25.80 1.12
CA LEU A 794 7.94 -27.00 0.38
C LEU A 794 6.75 -27.81 -0.17
N PRO A 795 5.62 -28.01 0.55
CA PRO A 795 4.48 -28.73 0.02
C PRO A 795 3.78 -28.02 -1.15
N ALA A 796 4.01 -26.73 -1.34
CA ALA A 796 3.45 -26.01 -2.47
C ALA A 796 4.04 -26.47 -3.82
N VAL A 797 5.27 -27.00 -3.83
CA VAL A 797 5.91 -27.54 -5.04
C VAL A 797 5.15 -28.77 -5.57
N PRO A 798 4.98 -29.87 -4.81
CA PRO A 798 4.13 -30.98 -5.25
C PRO A 798 2.65 -30.58 -5.32
N GLY A 799 2.21 -29.54 -4.59
CA GLY A 799 0.87 -28.97 -4.69
C GLY A 799 0.56 -28.38 -6.05
N TRP A 800 1.55 -27.80 -6.73
CA TRP A 800 1.40 -27.34 -8.12
C TRP A 800 1.09 -28.51 -9.07
N TRP A 801 1.82 -29.62 -8.95
CA TRP A 801 1.54 -30.82 -9.77
C TRP A 801 0.16 -31.39 -9.46
N ALA A 802 -0.20 -31.50 -8.17
CA ALA A 802 -1.53 -31.96 -7.76
C ALA A 802 -2.65 -31.07 -8.30
N THR A 803 -2.45 -29.73 -8.35
CA THR A 803 -3.41 -28.80 -8.95
C THR A 803 -3.58 -29.07 -10.44
N ASN A 804 -2.47 -29.27 -11.16
CA ASN A 804 -2.51 -29.51 -12.60
C ASN A 804 -3.16 -30.86 -12.93
N ASP A 805 -2.92 -31.89 -12.14
CA ASP A 805 -3.52 -33.22 -12.28
C ASP A 805 -5.05 -33.16 -12.03
N LEU A 806 -5.50 -32.49 -10.97
CA LEU A 806 -6.91 -32.29 -10.66
C LEU A 806 -7.65 -31.46 -11.74
N LEU A 807 -6.96 -30.50 -12.38
CA LEU A 807 -7.53 -29.73 -13.50
C LEU A 807 -7.62 -30.58 -14.76
N HIS A 808 -6.63 -31.43 -15.03
CA HIS A 808 -6.62 -32.33 -16.19
C HIS A 808 -7.72 -33.37 -16.11
N ASP A 809 -7.96 -33.92 -14.95
CA ASP A 809 -8.99 -34.94 -14.69
C ASP A 809 -10.39 -34.39 -14.36
N ASP A 810 -10.60 -33.08 -14.56
CA ASP A 810 -11.88 -32.35 -14.38
C ASP A 810 -12.45 -32.41 -12.94
N TYR A 811 -11.57 -32.50 -11.93
CA TYR A 811 -11.94 -32.43 -10.51
C TYR A 811 -11.96 -31.00 -9.96
N LEU A 812 -11.31 -30.04 -10.65
CA LEU A 812 -11.24 -28.62 -10.28
C LEU A 812 -11.77 -27.65 -11.37
#